data_8f1c7180878bad92f29544c24a2de2b3
#
_entry.id   8f1c7180878bad92f29544c24a2de2b3
#
_cell.length_a   1.000
_cell.length_b   1.000
_cell.length_c   1.000
_cell.angle_alpha   90.00
_cell.angle_beta   90.00
_cell.angle_gamma   90.00
#
_symmetry.space_group_name_H-M   'P 1'
#
loop_
_entity.id
_entity.type
_entity.pdbx_description
1 polymer ?
#
loop_
_entity_poly.entity_id
_entity_poly.type
_entity_poly.pdbx_seq_one_letter_code
_entity_poly.pdbx_strand_id
1 'polypeptide(L)'
;MQDSQIIRTEYSELMKKSYIDYAMSVIIARALPDVRDGLKPVQRRTLYDMYELGIRYDKPYRKCARIVGDTMGKYHPHGDSSIYDALVVMAQEFKKGMALVDGHGNFGSIEGDGAAAMRYTEARLAKITQEAYLADLDKNIVDFMPNFDETEKEPEVLPVRVPNLLINGADGIAVVMATSIPPHNLAEVIDAVEAYMKNEDMSIKQLMKYIKGPDFPTGGIVVNKDDLLEIYESGAGKIKVRGKVEVEEMKGGKKRLVITEIPYTMIGAGIGKFLNDVCALVETKKTNDIVDISNMSSKEGIRIVIELKKGADVENLTNMLYKKTRLEDTFGVNMLAVADGRPETMGLKKIIEHHVDFQFELATRKYKTLLAKERDKKEIQEGLIKACDVIDLIIEILRGSQSVADARACLTQGITENIKFKSGISRKMAAMLRFTERQANAILEMRLYKLIGLEIEALMKDHEETLKNIARYEDILNNYDSMAEVIIEDLEHFKKEYARKRRTVVENGQEAIYEEKKVEEQEVVFLMDRFGYAKTVDVATYERNKEAADAENKWIVNCINTGKLCVFTNTGKMHQIKVLDLPYGKFRDKGQPIDNVSNYDSTQEMVVYMCDELQLRYAKLLFATKQGMIKKVQGNEFQVAKRTIAATKLQEDDELISVQVITDDQHVVLQTRDGYFLRFGAQEVAEKKKAAVGVRGIKLRKNDELEQVYLFYEGTECKISYGDRELTLNRLKIAKRDGTGTKARS
;
A
#
# COMPACT_ATOMS: atom_id res chain seq x y z
N MET A 1 53.73 5.97 -25.78
CA MET A 1 52.66 6.88 -25.36
C MET A 1 51.45 6.51 -26.19
N GLN A 2 50.44 5.86 -25.55
CA GLN A 2 49.17 5.52 -26.23
C GLN A 2 48.43 6.85 -26.42
N ASP A 3 48.05 7.14 -27.65
CA ASP A 3 47.21 8.26 -28.00
C ASP A 3 45.88 8.11 -27.25
N SER A 4 45.62 8.98 -26.28
CA SER A 4 44.35 9.09 -25.61
C SER A 4 43.35 9.72 -26.59
N GLN A 5 42.51 8.90 -27.19
CA GLN A 5 41.40 9.38 -28.03
C GLN A 5 40.42 10.14 -27.16
N ILE A 6 40.34 11.45 -27.34
CA ILE A 6 39.31 12.30 -26.71
C ILE A 6 38.01 12.10 -27.47
N ILE A 7 37.09 11.31 -26.89
CA ILE A 7 35.74 11.15 -27.42
C ILE A 7 34.87 12.32 -26.91
N ARG A 8 34.40 13.17 -27.81
CA ARG A 8 33.45 14.24 -27.48
C ARG A 8 32.04 13.65 -27.52
N THR A 9 31.37 13.63 -26.39
CA THR A 9 29.97 13.19 -26.28
C THR A 9 29.14 14.37 -25.74
N GLU A 10 27.96 14.60 -26.30
CA GLU A 10 27.03 15.58 -25.71
C GLU A 10 26.57 15.14 -24.33
N TYR A 11 26.61 16.05 -23.37
CA TYR A 11 26.20 15.81 -21.98
C TYR A 11 24.76 15.27 -21.91
N SER A 12 23.84 15.83 -22.72
CA SER A 12 22.44 15.40 -22.78
C SER A 12 22.28 13.94 -23.25
N GLU A 13 23.08 13.50 -24.21
CA GLU A 13 23.06 12.10 -24.69
C GLU A 13 23.66 11.14 -23.66
N LEU A 14 24.77 11.55 -23.04
CA LEU A 14 25.38 10.75 -21.96
C LEU A 14 24.43 10.58 -20.78
N MET A 15 23.76 11.67 -20.35
CA MET A 15 22.77 11.63 -19.27
C MET A 15 21.57 10.75 -19.62
N LYS A 16 21.02 10.88 -20.84
CA LYS A 16 19.91 10.02 -21.28
C LYS A 16 20.30 8.55 -21.27
N LYS A 17 21.45 8.20 -21.81
CA LYS A 17 21.93 6.82 -21.83
C LYS A 17 22.14 6.29 -20.42
N SER A 18 22.84 7.02 -19.55
CA SER A 18 23.10 6.61 -18.17
C SER A 18 21.81 6.47 -17.35
N TYR A 19 20.80 7.36 -17.60
CA TYR A 19 19.51 7.28 -16.95
C TYR A 19 18.71 6.05 -17.42
N ILE A 20 18.75 5.74 -18.72
CA ILE A 20 18.10 4.55 -19.27
C ILE A 20 18.73 3.29 -18.70
N ASP A 21 20.07 3.21 -18.68
CA ASP A 21 20.81 2.06 -18.13
C ASP A 21 20.49 1.85 -16.65
N TYR A 22 20.46 2.95 -15.87
CA TYR A 22 20.05 2.90 -14.47
C TYR A 22 18.57 2.48 -14.30
N ALA A 23 17.66 3.07 -15.09
CA ALA A 23 16.24 2.73 -15.04
C ALA A 23 16.01 1.24 -15.37
N MET A 24 16.65 0.73 -16.42
CA MET A 24 16.57 -0.69 -16.79
C MET A 24 17.12 -1.60 -15.70
N SER A 25 18.25 -1.24 -15.08
CA SER A 25 18.78 -1.98 -13.95
C SER A 25 17.82 -2.03 -12.76
N VAL A 26 17.21 -0.89 -12.38
CA VAL A 26 16.21 -0.85 -11.29
C VAL A 26 14.95 -1.64 -11.64
N ILE A 27 14.53 -1.62 -12.90
CA ILE A 27 13.35 -2.35 -13.37
C ILE A 27 13.59 -3.86 -13.32
N ILE A 28 14.62 -4.35 -14.00
CA ILE A 28 14.87 -5.79 -14.22
C ILE A 28 15.52 -6.44 -13.00
N ALA A 29 16.54 -5.78 -12.42
CA ALA A 29 17.40 -6.39 -11.41
C ALA A 29 17.07 -5.99 -9.97
N ARG A 30 15.95 -5.33 -9.70
CA ARG A 30 15.62 -4.87 -8.34
C ARG A 30 14.14 -4.95 -7.98
N ALA A 31 13.24 -4.26 -8.74
CA ALA A 31 11.89 -3.97 -8.29
C ALA A 31 10.84 -4.95 -8.78
N LEU A 32 11.00 -5.51 -9.98
CA LEU A 32 10.03 -6.40 -10.60
C LEU A 32 10.37 -7.87 -10.37
N PRO A 33 9.33 -8.73 -10.23
CA PRO A 33 9.51 -10.18 -10.22
C PRO A 33 9.73 -10.70 -11.64
N ASP A 34 10.46 -11.82 -11.78
CA ASP A 34 10.51 -12.60 -13.01
C ASP A 34 9.22 -13.45 -13.13
N VAL A 35 8.65 -13.54 -14.31
CA VAL A 35 7.40 -14.28 -14.53
C VAL A 35 7.54 -15.77 -14.26
N ARG A 36 8.74 -16.35 -14.48
CA ARG A 36 9.04 -17.79 -14.34
C ARG A 36 9.00 -18.24 -12.87
N ASP A 37 9.65 -17.50 -11.97
CA ASP A 37 9.71 -17.88 -10.55
C ASP A 37 8.90 -16.98 -9.61
N GLY A 38 8.37 -15.86 -10.11
CA GLY A 38 7.57 -14.91 -9.33
C GLY A 38 8.34 -14.20 -8.22
N LEU A 39 9.67 -14.17 -8.28
CA LEU A 39 10.54 -13.63 -7.24
C LEU A 39 11.29 -12.38 -7.72
N LYS A 40 11.45 -11.44 -6.80
CA LYS A 40 12.42 -10.35 -6.99
C LYS A 40 13.85 -10.87 -6.74
N PRO A 41 14.87 -10.24 -7.33
CA PRO A 41 16.26 -10.67 -7.15
C PRO A 41 16.70 -10.85 -5.69
N VAL A 42 16.33 -9.93 -4.80
CA VAL A 42 16.65 -10.04 -3.37
C VAL A 42 16.02 -11.28 -2.73
N GLN A 43 14.79 -11.61 -3.08
CA GLN A 43 14.07 -12.79 -2.55
C GLN A 43 14.72 -14.07 -3.06
N ARG A 44 14.98 -14.14 -4.38
CA ARG A 44 15.65 -15.28 -5.03
C ARG A 44 17.01 -15.56 -4.41
N ARG A 45 17.85 -14.54 -4.28
CA ARG A 45 19.19 -14.63 -3.69
C ARG A 45 19.16 -15.07 -2.24
N THR A 46 18.24 -14.52 -1.44
CA THR A 46 18.10 -14.91 -0.02
C THR A 46 17.68 -16.37 0.13
N LEU A 47 16.71 -16.85 -0.66
CA LEU A 47 16.28 -18.24 -0.61
C LEU A 47 17.37 -19.20 -1.10
N TYR A 48 18.10 -18.83 -2.15
CA TYR A 48 19.22 -19.60 -2.67
C TYR A 48 20.36 -19.69 -1.64
N ASP A 49 20.73 -18.58 -1.02
CA ASP A 49 21.75 -18.54 0.04
C ASP A 49 21.36 -19.40 1.25
N MET A 50 20.12 -19.34 1.69
CA MET A 50 19.62 -20.22 2.76
C MET A 50 19.76 -21.71 2.36
N TYR A 51 19.54 -22.03 1.08
CA TYR A 51 19.73 -23.37 0.56
C TYR A 51 21.21 -23.79 0.60
N GLU A 52 22.14 -22.97 0.14
CA GLU A 52 23.59 -23.22 0.14
C GLU A 52 24.14 -23.34 1.57
N LEU A 53 23.65 -22.51 2.51
CA LEU A 53 23.99 -22.59 3.94
C LEU A 53 23.43 -23.85 4.64
N GLY A 54 22.63 -24.66 3.94
CA GLY A 54 21.98 -25.85 4.51
C GLY A 54 20.92 -25.54 5.56
N ILE A 55 20.31 -24.36 5.51
CA ILE A 55 19.26 -23.93 6.42
C ILE A 55 17.91 -24.47 5.93
N ARG A 56 17.69 -25.76 6.14
CA ARG A 56 16.54 -26.55 5.65
C ARG A 56 15.38 -26.52 6.65
N TYR A 57 14.15 -26.81 6.17
CA TYR A 57 12.97 -26.87 7.03
C TYR A 57 13.06 -27.93 8.16
N ASP A 58 13.82 -28.98 7.94
CA ASP A 58 14.07 -30.10 8.86
C ASP A 58 15.30 -29.87 9.76
N LYS A 59 15.97 -28.73 9.65
CA LYS A 59 17.15 -28.36 10.41
C LYS A 59 16.83 -27.26 11.45
N PRO A 60 17.67 -27.07 12.47
CA PRO A 60 17.51 -25.99 13.43
C PRO A 60 17.51 -24.61 12.76
N TYR A 61 16.72 -23.70 13.33
CA TYR A 61 16.71 -22.27 12.95
C TYR A 61 18.11 -21.66 13.05
N ARG A 62 18.35 -20.64 12.25
CA ARG A 62 19.59 -19.84 12.27
C ARG A 62 19.25 -18.37 12.43
N LYS A 63 20.15 -17.62 13.10
CA LYS A 63 19.98 -16.15 13.26
C LYS A 63 19.84 -15.48 11.89
N CYS A 64 18.83 -14.62 11.77
CA CYS A 64 18.61 -13.85 10.54
C CYS A 64 19.82 -13.01 10.17
N ALA A 65 20.57 -12.51 11.16
CA ALA A 65 21.81 -11.77 10.93
C ALA A 65 22.87 -12.57 10.16
N ARG A 66 22.92 -13.91 10.34
CA ARG A 66 23.81 -14.77 9.57
C ARG A 66 23.37 -14.88 8.11
N ILE A 67 22.06 -15.10 7.89
CA ILE A 67 21.49 -15.20 6.54
C ILE A 67 21.71 -13.89 5.80
N VAL A 68 21.35 -12.76 6.40
CA VAL A 68 21.51 -11.42 5.80
C VAL A 68 22.98 -11.12 5.49
N GLY A 69 23.89 -11.44 6.41
CA GLY A 69 25.33 -11.19 6.23
C GLY A 69 25.92 -12.00 5.07
N ASP A 70 25.56 -13.28 4.95
CA ASP A 70 26.05 -14.15 3.88
C ASP A 70 25.47 -13.75 2.52
N THR A 71 24.15 -13.55 2.46
CA THR A 71 23.46 -13.06 1.25
C THR A 71 24.04 -11.73 0.76
N MET A 72 24.30 -10.79 1.67
CA MET A 72 24.91 -9.49 1.32
C MET A 72 26.34 -9.65 0.80
N GLY A 73 27.12 -10.52 1.42
CA GLY A 73 28.52 -10.72 1.05
C GLY A 73 28.71 -11.46 -0.26
N LYS A 74 27.82 -12.39 -0.60
CA LYS A 74 27.99 -13.27 -1.78
C LYS A 74 27.14 -12.89 -2.97
N TYR A 75 25.88 -12.45 -2.76
CA TYR A 75 24.91 -12.37 -3.85
C TYR A 75 24.25 -11.00 -4.01
N HIS A 76 24.01 -10.26 -2.93
CA HIS A 76 23.19 -9.04 -3.00
C HIS A 76 23.90 -7.83 -2.37
N PRO A 77 24.70 -7.07 -3.17
CA PRO A 77 25.57 -5.98 -2.68
C PRO A 77 24.77 -4.71 -2.36
N HIS A 78 23.80 -4.81 -1.44
CA HIS A 78 22.95 -3.71 -1.00
C HIS A 78 22.85 -3.69 0.53
N GLY A 79 22.17 -2.69 1.10
CA GLY A 79 22.02 -2.54 2.55
C GLY A 79 21.36 -3.76 3.22
N ASP A 80 21.89 -4.13 4.39
CA ASP A 80 21.42 -5.25 5.22
C ASP A 80 19.94 -5.14 5.59
N SER A 81 19.45 -3.92 5.84
CA SER A 81 18.05 -3.66 6.14
C SER A 81 17.12 -4.10 5.01
N SER A 82 17.49 -3.86 3.74
CA SER A 82 16.67 -4.24 2.60
C SER A 82 16.56 -5.76 2.44
N ILE A 83 17.64 -6.48 2.72
CA ILE A 83 17.67 -7.95 2.70
C ILE A 83 16.85 -8.51 3.86
N TYR A 84 17.02 -7.93 5.06
CA TYR A 84 16.25 -8.34 6.23
C TYR A 84 14.76 -8.09 6.07
N ASP A 85 14.35 -6.93 5.56
CA ASP A 85 12.94 -6.62 5.29
C ASP A 85 12.33 -7.59 4.28
N ALA A 86 13.06 -7.97 3.24
CA ALA A 86 12.61 -8.98 2.28
C ALA A 86 12.45 -10.36 2.94
N LEU A 87 13.39 -10.77 3.79
CA LEU A 87 13.33 -12.01 4.57
C LEU A 87 12.11 -12.01 5.50
N VAL A 88 11.87 -10.89 6.21
CA VAL A 88 10.73 -10.71 7.11
C VAL A 88 9.40 -10.84 6.36
N VAL A 89 9.26 -10.15 5.22
CA VAL A 89 8.04 -10.22 4.39
C VAL A 89 7.76 -11.64 3.91
N MET A 90 8.78 -12.42 3.54
CA MET A 90 8.62 -13.81 3.12
C MET A 90 8.15 -14.74 4.25
N ALA A 91 8.33 -14.35 5.52
CA ALA A 91 7.85 -15.08 6.70
C ALA A 91 6.48 -14.61 7.20
N GLN A 92 5.93 -13.50 6.69
CA GLN A 92 4.67 -12.92 7.18
C GLN A 92 3.45 -13.52 6.46
N GLU A 93 2.72 -14.41 7.13
CA GLU A 93 1.52 -15.07 6.59
C GLU A 93 0.36 -14.11 6.30
N PHE A 94 0.35 -12.92 6.89
CA PHE A 94 -0.66 -11.89 6.62
C PHE A 94 -0.33 -11.04 5.38
N LYS A 95 0.90 -11.14 4.84
CA LYS A 95 1.32 -10.48 3.59
C LYS A 95 1.44 -11.44 2.42
N LYS A 96 1.72 -12.71 2.68
CA LYS A 96 1.92 -13.72 1.65
C LYS A 96 0.83 -14.78 1.68
N GLY A 97 0.31 -15.15 0.52
CA GLY A 97 -0.61 -16.26 0.39
C GLY A 97 0.02 -17.57 0.87
N MET A 98 1.32 -17.72 0.61
CA MET A 98 2.15 -18.84 1.05
C MET A 98 3.48 -18.30 1.57
N ALA A 99 3.74 -18.43 2.88
CA ALA A 99 5.02 -18.02 3.46
C ALA A 99 6.15 -18.93 2.95
N LEU A 100 7.26 -18.30 2.51
CA LEU A 100 8.43 -18.99 1.95
C LEU A 100 9.53 -19.24 3.00
N VAL A 101 9.47 -18.52 4.11
CA VAL A 101 10.40 -18.59 5.23
C VAL A 101 9.64 -18.94 6.49
N ASP A 102 10.15 -19.89 7.25
CA ASP A 102 9.67 -20.24 8.59
C ASP A 102 10.47 -19.42 9.60
N GLY A 103 9.81 -18.43 10.21
CA GLY A 103 10.41 -17.47 11.14
C GLY A 103 10.16 -17.84 12.60
N HIS A 104 11.19 -17.69 13.45
CA HIS A 104 11.09 -17.86 14.90
C HIS A 104 11.47 -16.56 15.62
N GLY A 105 10.57 -16.07 16.46
CA GLY A 105 10.68 -14.79 17.15
C GLY A 105 9.64 -13.78 16.70
N ASN A 106 9.93 -12.49 16.85
CA ASN A 106 9.03 -11.41 16.45
C ASN A 106 9.34 -10.95 15.01
N PHE A 107 8.49 -11.33 14.08
CA PHE A 107 8.54 -10.92 12.67
C PHE A 107 7.54 -9.81 12.32
N GLY A 108 7.11 -9.04 13.32
CA GLY A 108 6.13 -7.96 13.15
C GLY A 108 4.69 -8.45 13.28
N SER A 109 3.75 -7.50 13.21
CA SER A 109 2.32 -7.77 13.32
C SER A 109 1.56 -7.18 12.13
N ILE A 110 0.32 -7.65 11.94
CA ILE A 110 -0.61 -7.10 10.95
C ILE A 110 -0.98 -5.63 11.25
N GLU A 111 -0.82 -5.19 12.49
CA GLU A 111 -1.10 -3.83 12.96
C GLU A 111 0.00 -2.83 12.61
N GLY A 112 1.15 -3.32 12.13
CA GLY A 112 2.26 -2.48 11.68
C GLY A 112 3.44 -2.42 12.65
N ASP A 113 3.45 -3.23 13.69
CA ASP A 113 4.66 -3.40 14.48
C ASP A 113 5.77 -3.98 13.62
N GLY A 114 6.94 -3.40 13.70
CA GLY A 114 8.12 -3.87 12.99
C GLY A 114 8.66 -5.18 13.56
N ALA A 115 9.39 -5.93 12.74
CA ALA A 115 10.14 -7.08 13.22
C ALA A 115 11.22 -6.66 14.23
N ALA A 116 11.55 -7.55 15.16
CA ALA A 116 12.69 -7.36 16.04
C ALA A 116 13.99 -7.35 15.20
N ALA A 117 15.04 -6.73 15.74
CA ALA A 117 16.33 -6.68 15.04
C ALA A 117 16.85 -8.09 14.71
N MET A 118 17.49 -8.24 13.53
CA MET A 118 17.92 -9.51 12.96
C MET A 118 18.84 -10.37 13.86
N ARG A 119 19.45 -9.76 14.87
CA ARG A 119 20.25 -10.48 15.87
C ARG A 119 19.40 -11.28 16.87
N TYR A 120 18.11 -10.97 16.99
CA TYR A 120 17.18 -11.66 17.90
C TYR A 120 16.32 -12.70 17.15
N THR A 121 15.94 -12.43 15.90
CA THR A 121 15.10 -13.32 15.11
C THR A 121 15.91 -14.45 14.49
N GLU A 122 15.23 -15.56 14.25
CA GLU A 122 15.80 -16.76 13.62
C GLU A 122 14.89 -17.21 12.48
N ALA A 123 15.47 -17.85 11.47
CA ALA A 123 14.71 -18.30 10.31
C ALA A 123 15.29 -19.61 9.73
N ARG A 124 14.44 -20.29 8.99
CA ARG A 124 14.77 -21.42 8.11
C ARG A 124 13.85 -21.42 6.90
N LEU A 125 14.21 -22.21 5.88
CA LEU A 125 13.30 -22.39 4.74
C LEU A 125 11.98 -23.02 5.18
N ALA A 126 10.86 -22.57 4.64
CA ALA A 126 9.61 -23.27 4.77
C ALA A 126 9.65 -24.60 4.00
N LYS A 127 8.86 -25.61 4.40
CA LYS A 127 8.84 -26.93 3.74
C LYS A 127 8.53 -26.78 2.24
N ILE A 128 7.51 -26.04 1.90
CA ILE A 128 7.13 -25.80 0.50
C ILE A 128 8.26 -25.16 -0.31
N THR A 129 9.02 -24.26 0.28
CA THR A 129 10.14 -23.57 -0.41
C THR A 129 11.23 -24.55 -0.80
N GLN A 130 11.55 -25.49 0.08
CA GLN A 130 12.53 -26.51 -0.23
C GLN A 130 12.03 -27.49 -1.30
N GLU A 131 10.77 -27.90 -1.23
CA GLU A 131 10.19 -28.92 -2.10
C GLU A 131 9.76 -28.37 -3.47
N ALA A 132 9.18 -27.19 -3.52
CA ALA A 132 8.61 -26.61 -4.74
C ALA A 132 9.45 -25.48 -5.39
N TYR A 133 10.43 -24.89 -4.68
CA TYR A 133 11.20 -23.75 -5.19
C TYR A 133 12.68 -24.07 -5.40
N LEU A 134 13.25 -25.01 -4.64
CA LEU A 134 14.69 -25.27 -4.58
C LEU A 134 15.05 -26.74 -4.88
N ALA A 135 14.06 -27.58 -5.16
CA ALA A 135 14.32 -28.97 -5.48
C ALA A 135 15.04 -29.11 -6.83
N ASP A 136 15.86 -30.14 -6.93
CA ASP A 136 16.55 -30.54 -8.17
C ASP A 136 17.56 -29.51 -8.75
N LEU A 137 17.99 -28.51 -7.98
CA LEU A 137 19.02 -27.53 -8.40
C LEU A 137 20.34 -28.21 -8.85
N ASP A 138 20.66 -29.38 -8.29
CA ASP A 138 21.80 -30.20 -8.65
C ASP A 138 21.69 -30.90 -10.03
N LYS A 139 20.51 -30.80 -10.66
CA LYS A 139 20.23 -31.53 -11.93
C LYS A 139 20.32 -30.66 -13.18
N ASN A 140 21.00 -29.53 -13.08
CA ASN A 140 21.18 -28.59 -14.21
C ASN A 140 19.88 -28.12 -14.87
N ILE A 141 18.84 -27.87 -14.03
CA ILE A 141 17.50 -27.54 -14.52
C ILE A 141 17.30 -26.04 -14.76
N VAL A 142 18.16 -25.19 -14.21
CA VAL A 142 18.20 -23.75 -14.42
C VAL A 142 19.61 -23.30 -14.77
N ASP A 143 19.73 -22.11 -15.37
CA ASP A 143 21.01 -21.52 -15.69
C ASP A 143 21.57 -20.76 -14.49
N PHE A 144 22.91 -20.79 -14.38
CA PHE A 144 23.67 -20.08 -13.36
C PHE A 144 24.51 -18.99 -14.01
N MET A 145 24.51 -17.82 -13.41
CA MET A 145 25.35 -16.69 -13.80
C MET A 145 26.35 -16.34 -12.71
N PRO A 146 27.46 -15.67 -13.03
CA PRO A 146 28.36 -15.13 -12.01
C PRO A 146 27.62 -14.11 -11.12
N ASN A 147 27.98 -14.07 -9.84
CA ASN A 147 27.55 -13.02 -8.93
C ASN A 147 28.23 -11.68 -9.28
N PHE A 148 27.99 -10.64 -8.49
CA PHE A 148 28.45 -9.26 -8.74
C PHE A 148 29.98 -9.09 -8.78
N ASP A 149 30.76 -9.96 -8.14
CA ASP A 149 32.23 -9.93 -8.09
C ASP A 149 32.89 -11.13 -8.79
N GLU A 150 32.10 -11.97 -9.47
CA GLU A 150 32.54 -13.17 -10.21
C GLU A 150 33.20 -14.26 -9.35
N THR A 151 33.07 -14.20 -8.02
CA THR A 151 33.61 -15.18 -7.10
C THR A 151 32.70 -16.39 -6.90
N GLU A 152 31.38 -16.19 -7.00
CA GLU A 152 30.38 -17.23 -6.81
C GLU A 152 29.43 -17.28 -8.03
N LYS A 153 28.55 -18.28 -8.04
CA LYS A 153 27.49 -18.41 -9.03
C LYS A 153 26.13 -18.35 -8.36
N GLU A 154 25.22 -17.64 -8.98
CA GLU A 154 23.82 -17.58 -8.56
C GLU A 154 22.89 -18.07 -9.67
N PRO A 155 21.74 -18.69 -9.35
CA PRO A 155 20.77 -19.09 -10.36
C PRO A 155 20.11 -17.85 -10.96
N GLU A 156 19.93 -17.84 -12.28
CA GLU A 156 19.19 -16.77 -12.97
C GLU A 156 17.74 -16.70 -12.47
N VAL A 157 17.09 -17.85 -12.34
CA VAL A 157 15.77 -18.05 -11.72
C VAL A 157 15.79 -19.31 -10.86
N LEU A 158 14.93 -19.40 -9.87
CA LEU A 158 14.74 -20.64 -9.12
C LEU A 158 13.81 -21.60 -9.88
N PRO A 159 14.01 -22.93 -9.72
CA PRO A 159 13.18 -23.94 -10.39
C PRO A 159 11.80 -24.09 -9.71
N VAL A 160 11.04 -23.02 -9.69
CA VAL A 160 9.76 -22.95 -9.00
C VAL A 160 8.71 -23.75 -9.76
N ARG A 161 8.11 -24.75 -9.10
CA ARG A 161 7.15 -25.68 -9.69
C ARG A 161 5.70 -25.29 -9.53
N VAL A 162 5.42 -24.28 -8.74
CA VAL A 162 4.07 -23.72 -8.54
C VAL A 162 3.99 -22.31 -9.10
N PRO A 163 2.85 -21.83 -9.59
CA PRO A 163 2.74 -20.49 -10.18
C PRO A 163 2.81 -19.38 -9.10
N ASN A 164 4.01 -19.20 -8.54
CA ASN A 164 4.27 -18.33 -7.40
C ASN A 164 3.83 -16.88 -7.63
N LEU A 165 4.00 -16.37 -8.85
CA LEU A 165 3.58 -14.99 -9.18
C LEU A 165 2.10 -14.75 -8.90
N LEU A 166 1.24 -15.75 -9.17
CA LEU A 166 -0.18 -15.68 -8.89
C LEU A 166 -0.51 -16.02 -7.42
N ILE A 167 0.17 -17.03 -6.84
CA ILE A 167 -0.13 -17.50 -5.48
C ILE A 167 0.24 -16.44 -4.43
N ASN A 168 1.42 -15.86 -4.52
CA ASN A 168 1.93 -14.90 -3.56
C ASN A 168 1.73 -13.44 -3.97
N GLY A 169 1.36 -13.20 -5.23
CA GLY A 169 1.33 -11.87 -5.78
C GLY A 169 2.69 -11.17 -5.73
N ALA A 170 2.73 -9.95 -6.18
CA ALA A 170 3.92 -9.10 -6.10
C ALA A 170 3.51 -7.63 -5.99
N ASP A 171 4.31 -6.86 -5.28
CA ASP A 171 4.23 -5.41 -5.21
C ASP A 171 5.63 -4.83 -5.41
N GLY A 172 5.75 -3.74 -6.11
CA GLY A 172 7.06 -3.09 -6.33
C GLY A 172 6.94 -1.81 -7.10
N ILE A 173 7.83 -0.87 -6.76
CA ILE A 173 7.90 0.44 -7.43
C ILE A 173 9.26 0.53 -8.13
N ALA A 174 9.25 0.60 -9.45
CA ALA A 174 10.41 0.81 -10.29
C ALA A 174 10.42 2.25 -10.84
N VAL A 175 11.37 2.54 -11.74
CA VAL A 175 11.41 3.83 -12.42
C VAL A 175 10.29 3.87 -13.46
N VAL A 176 9.37 4.84 -13.34
CA VAL A 176 8.22 5.10 -14.23
C VAL A 176 7.13 4.00 -14.22
N MET A 177 7.34 2.87 -13.57
CA MET A 177 6.37 1.78 -13.55
C MET A 177 6.32 1.09 -12.17
N ALA A 178 5.20 0.46 -11.88
CA ALA A 178 5.01 -0.27 -10.63
C ALA A 178 4.26 -1.58 -10.91
N THR A 179 4.60 -2.63 -10.16
CA THR A 179 3.84 -3.88 -10.16
C THR A 179 2.95 -3.97 -8.92
N SER A 180 1.76 -4.50 -9.11
CA SER A 180 0.80 -4.76 -8.04
C SER A 180 -0.08 -5.95 -8.47
N ILE A 181 0.37 -7.14 -8.13
CA ILE A 181 -0.28 -8.41 -8.50
C ILE A 181 -0.95 -8.97 -7.25
N PRO A 182 -2.28 -9.18 -7.25
CA PRO A 182 -2.97 -9.73 -6.11
C PRO A 182 -2.65 -11.22 -5.92
N PRO A 183 -2.59 -11.73 -4.68
CA PRO A 183 -2.44 -13.15 -4.41
C PRO A 183 -3.72 -13.92 -4.75
N HIS A 184 -3.56 -15.21 -5.10
CA HIS A 184 -4.65 -16.12 -5.45
C HIS A 184 -4.56 -17.44 -4.67
N ASN A 185 -5.64 -18.19 -4.64
CA ASN A 185 -5.69 -19.47 -3.96
C ASN A 185 -4.87 -20.54 -4.70
N LEU A 186 -3.97 -21.22 -3.98
CA LEU A 186 -3.08 -22.24 -4.55
C LEU A 186 -3.83 -23.34 -5.32
N ALA A 187 -4.90 -23.90 -4.73
CA ALA A 187 -5.64 -24.98 -5.37
C ALA A 187 -6.34 -24.51 -6.64
N GLU A 188 -6.97 -23.33 -6.61
CA GLU A 188 -7.66 -22.75 -7.77
C GLU A 188 -6.69 -22.44 -8.93
N VAL A 189 -5.48 -21.97 -8.60
CA VAL A 189 -4.47 -21.69 -9.64
C VAL A 189 -3.91 -22.97 -10.22
N ILE A 190 -3.65 -24.00 -9.41
CA ILE A 190 -3.21 -25.31 -9.90
C ILE A 190 -4.28 -25.93 -10.81
N ASP A 191 -5.55 -25.94 -10.39
CA ASP A 191 -6.66 -26.44 -11.20
C ASP A 191 -6.75 -25.73 -12.57
N ALA A 192 -6.51 -24.42 -12.58
CA ALA A 192 -6.50 -23.64 -13.83
C ALA A 192 -5.28 -23.98 -14.72
N VAL A 193 -4.10 -24.19 -14.12
CA VAL A 193 -2.90 -24.62 -14.87
C VAL A 193 -3.11 -26.00 -15.51
N GLU A 194 -3.64 -26.96 -14.75
CA GLU A 194 -3.95 -28.29 -15.26
C GLU A 194 -5.01 -28.26 -16.38
N ALA A 195 -6.05 -27.43 -16.22
CA ALA A 195 -7.04 -27.25 -17.26
C ALA A 195 -6.45 -26.63 -18.52
N TYR A 196 -5.55 -25.67 -18.38
CA TYR A 196 -4.84 -25.02 -19.48
C TYR A 196 -3.93 -26.01 -20.22
N MET A 197 -3.15 -26.83 -19.49
CA MET A 197 -2.30 -27.87 -20.10
C MET A 197 -3.09 -28.90 -20.90
N LYS A 198 -4.36 -29.17 -20.54
CA LYS A 198 -5.27 -30.06 -21.30
C LYS A 198 -5.89 -29.35 -22.51
N ASN A 199 -6.00 -28.04 -22.51
CA ASN A 199 -6.58 -27.24 -23.57
C ASN A 199 -6.03 -25.81 -23.58
N GLU A 200 -4.97 -25.56 -24.34
CA GLU A 200 -4.28 -24.28 -24.44
C GLU A 200 -5.15 -23.16 -25.06
N ASP A 201 -6.21 -23.52 -25.82
CA ASP A 201 -7.13 -22.56 -26.45
C ASP A 201 -8.19 -21.99 -25.48
N MET A 202 -8.10 -22.32 -24.18
CA MET A 202 -9.05 -21.81 -23.19
C MET A 202 -9.07 -20.28 -23.17
N SER A 203 -10.28 -19.72 -23.16
CA SER A 203 -10.49 -18.30 -22.91
C SER A 203 -10.30 -17.97 -21.43
N ILE A 204 -10.02 -16.69 -21.12
CA ILE A 204 -9.92 -16.21 -19.73
C ILE A 204 -11.21 -16.47 -18.95
N LYS A 205 -12.37 -16.31 -19.59
CA LYS A 205 -13.66 -16.64 -18.97
C LYS A 205 -13.78 -18.13 -18.56
N GLN A 206 -13.13 -19.03 -19.30
CA GLN A 206 -13.08 -20.44 -18.95
C GLN A 206 -12.11 -20.71 -17.79
N LEU A 207 -10.95 -20.05 -17.79
CA LEU A 207 -9.98 -20.09 -16.67
C LEU A 207 -10.58 -19.56 -15.37
N MET A 208 -11.42 -18.53 -15.45
CA MET A 208 -12.13 -17.99 -14.27
C MET A 208 -13.19 -18.92 -13.68
N LYS A 209 -13.50 -20.06 -14.30
CA LYS A 209 -14.29 -21.11 -13.64
C LYS A 209 -13.48 -21.79 -12.53
N TYR A 210 -12.17 -21.84 -12.65
CA TYR A 210 -11.24 -22.37 -11.68
C TYR A 210 -10.74 -21.26 -10.73
N ILE A 211 -10.19 -20.17 -11.26
CA ILE A 211 -9.73 -19.00 -10.48
C ILE A 211 -10.90 -18.04 -10.32
N LYS A 212 -11.53 -18.05 -9.15
CA LYS A 212 -12.72 -17.23 -8.86
C LYS A 212 -12.39 -15.76 -8.71
N GLY A 213 -11.15 -15.41 -8.41
CA GLY A 213 -10.66 -14.08 -8.15
C GLY A 213 -9.50 -14.09 -7.17
N PRO A 214 -9.02 -12.93 -6.72
CA PRO A 214 -7.98 -12.83 -5.70
C PRO A 214 -8.36 -13.54 -4.41
N ASP A 215 -7.36 -14.02 -3.68
CA ASP A 215 -7.52 -14.63 -2.35
C ASP A 215 -6.52 -13.98 -1.40
N PHE A 216 -6.93 -12.87 -0.78
CA PHE A 216 -6.07 -12.11 0.11
C PHE A 216 -5.86 -12.83 1.46
N PRO A 217 -4.64 -12.82 2.01
CA PRO A 217 -4.36 -13.41 3.32
C PRO A 217 -5.22 -12.84 4.45
N THR A 218 -5.66 -11.59 4.33
CA THR A 218 -6.53 -10.91 5.28
C THR A 218 -8.02 -11.22 5.13
N GLY A 219 -8.40 -12.01 4.12
CA GLY A 219 -9.80 -12.27 3.77
C GLY A 219 -10.46 -11.07 3.10
N GLY A 220 -11.63 -10.70 3.58
CA GLY A 220 -12.45 -9.62 3.03
C GLY A 220 -13.35 -10.06 1.88
N ILE A 221 -14.08 -9.10 1.31
CA ILE A 221 -15.07 -9.30 0.28
C ILE A 221 -14.73 -8.45 -0.95
N VAL A 222 -14.47 -9.08 -2.07
CA VAL A 222 -14.39 -8.40 -3.38
C VAL A 222 -15.81 -8.12 -3.85
N VAL A 223 -16.14 -6.86 -4.12
CA VAL A 223 -17.52 -6.43 -4.41
C VAL A 223 -17.79 -6.06 -5.87
N ASN A 224 -16.80 -6.17 -6.73
CA ASN A 224 -16.90 -5.88 -8.17
C ASN A 224 -16.45 -7.06 -9.02
N LYS A 225 -17.07 -8.22 -8.82
CA LYS A 225 -16.74 -9.47 -9.51
C LYS A 225 -16.78 -9.37 -11.02
N ASP A 226 -17.73 -8.64 -11.58
CA ASP A 226 -17.88 -8.52 -13.04
C ASP A 226 -16.71 -7.81 -13.70
N ASP A 227 -16.03 -6.91 -12.99
CA ASP A 227 -14.86 -6.20 -13.49
C ASP A 227 -13.61 -7.11 -13.60
N LEU A 228 -13.61 -8.25 -12.89
CA LEU A 228 -12.45 -9.16 -12.85
C LEU A 228 -12.11 -9.73 -14.23
N LEU A 229 -13.09 -9.91 -15.12
CA LEU A 229 -12.83 -10.42 -16.46
C LEU A 229 -11.92 -9.47 -17.24
N GLU A 230 -12.27 -8.19 -17.29
CA GLU A 230 -11.48 -7.16 -17.96
C GLU A 230 -10.09 -7.00 -17.34
N ILE A 231 -10.02 -7.06 -15.99
CA ILE A 231 -8.76 -6.99 -15.24
C ILE A 231 -7.84 -8.15 -15.61
N TYR A 232 -8.36 -9.37 -15.71
CA TYR A 232 -7.59 -10.56 -16.07
C TYR A 232 -7.25 -10.64 -17.56
N GLU A 233 -8.01 -9.97 -18.40
CA GLU A 233 -7.69 -9.84 -19.82
C GLU A 233 -6.57 -8.84 -20.05
N SER A 234 -6.68 -7.66 -19.47
CA SER A 234 -5.72 -6.57 -19.67
C SER A 234 -4.49 -6.64 -18.77
N GLY A 235 -4.58 -7.33 -17.63
CA GLY A 235 -3.55 -7.31 -16.57
C GLY A 235 -3.55 -6.05 -15.71
N ALA A 236 -4.53 -5.14 -15.87
CA ALA A 236 -4.61 -3.89 -15.12
C ALA A 236 -6.06 -3.52 -14.78
N GLY A 237 -6.26 -2.87 -13.63
CA GLY A 237 -7.58 -2.43 -13.21
C GLY A 237 -7.69 -2.15 -11.72
N LYS A 238 -8.90 -2.12 -11.20
CA LYS A 238 -9.18 -1.78 -9.80
C LYS A 238 -10.13 -2.80 -9.18
N ILE A 239 -9.71 -3.41 -8.09
CA ILE A 239 -10.52 -4.35 -7.31
C ILE A 239 -10.98 -3.63 -6.05
N LYS A 240 -12.29 -3.59 -5.80
CA LYS A 240 -12.86 -3.03 -4.57
C LYS A 240 -12.96 -4.14 -3.54
N VAL A 241 -12.35 -3.92 -2.38
CA VAL A 241 -12.32 -4.88 -1.27
C VAL A 241 -12.93 -4.26 -0.03
N ARG A 242 -13.90 -4.94 0.57
CA ARG A 242 -14.52 -4.59 1.85
C ARG A 242 -14.00 -5.48 2.97
N GLY A 243 -13.86 -4.91 4.16
CA GLY A 243 -13.72 -5.67 5.38
C GLY A 243 -15.03 -6.38 5.73
N LYS A 244 -14.92 -7.51 6.41
CA LYS A 244 -16.07 -8.25 6.91
C LYS A 244 -16.49 -7.71 8.27
N VAL A 245 -17.76 -7.31 8.37
CA VAL A 245 -18.37 -6.76 9.58
C VAL A 245 -19.44 -7.73 10.06
N GLU A 246 -19.35 -8.14 11.31
CA GLU A 246 -20.33 -8.98 12.00
C GLU A 246 -21.03 -8.18 13.09
N VAL A 247 -22.30 -8.47 13.33
CA VAL A 247 -23.10 -7.81 14.35
C VAL A 247 -23.26 -8.76 15.52
N GLU A 248 -22.75 -8.36 16.68
CA GLU A 248 -22.92 -9.12 17.92
C GLU A 248 -23.92 -8.40 18.84
N GLU A 249 -24.84 -9.17 19.42
CA GLU A 249 -25.78 -8.66 20.41
C GLU A 249 -25.18 -8.71 21.82
N MET A 250 -25.38 -7.63 22.56
CA MET A 250 -24.93 -7.49 23.94
C MET A 250 -26.08 -7.50 24.92
N LYS A 251 -25.78 -7.73 26.20
CA LYS A 251 -26.78 -7.66 27.29
C LYS A 251 -27.46 -6.28 27.30
N GLY A 252 -28.79 -6.28 27.45
CA GLY A 252 -29.59 -5.03 27.50
C GLY A 252 -30.03 -4.49 26.15
N GLY A 253 -29.95 -5.30 25.07
CA GLY A 253 -30.38 -4.91 23.71
C GLY A 253 -29.43 -3.91 23.03
N LYS A 254 -28.21 -3.79 23.49
CA LYS A 254 -27.12 -3.08 22.81
C LYS A 254 -26.52 -3.99 21.74
N LYS A 255 -25.99 -3.39 20.69
CA LYS A 255 -25.27 -4.08 19.61
C LYS A 255 -23.84 -3.57 19.50
N ARG A 256 -22.98 -4.39 18.94
CA ARG A 256 -21.63 -3.98 18.56
C ARG A 256 -21.30 -4.51 17.16
N LEU A 257 -20.54 -3.73 16.42
CA LEU A 257 -19.94 -4.19 15.17
C LEU A 257 -18.59 -4.79 15.48
N VAL A 258 -18.32 -5.95 14.92
CA VAL A 258 -17.04 -6.64 15.03
C VAL A 258 -16.47 -6.81 13.63
N ILE A 259 -15.34 -6.20 13.37
CA ILE A 259 -14.59 -6.36 12.12
C ILE A 259 -13.64 -7.52 12.31
N THR A 260 -13.87 -8.61 11.56
CA THR A 260 -13.10 -9.85 11.62
C THR A 260 -12.11 -9.99 10.48
N GLU A 261 -12.35 -9.31 9.35
CA GLU A 261 -11.47 -9.29 8.19
C GLU A 261 -11.37 -7.85 7.65
N ILE A 262 -10.20 -7.49 7.15
CA ILE A 262 -9.91 -6.14 6.66
C ILE A 262 -9.44 -6.18 5.19
N PRO A 263 -9.64 -5.11 4.41
CA PRO A 263 -9.00 -4.98 3.12
C PRO A 263 -7.48 -5.16 3.21
N TYR A 264 -6.90 -5.87 2.26
CA TYR A 264 -5.45 -6.12 2.22
C TYR A 264 -4.61 -4.82 2.24
N THR A 265 -5.15 -3.75 1.68
CA THR A 265 -4.54 -2.40 1.69
C THR A 265 -4.51 -1.72 3.07
N MET A 266 -5.21 -2.29 4.06
CA MET A 266 -5.22 -1.77 5.44
C MET A 266 -4.14 -2.35 6.35
N ILE A 267 -3.36 -3.33 5.89
CA ILE A 267 -2.27 -3.93 6.68
C ILE A 267 -1.31 -2.83 7.17
N GLY A 268 -0.85 -2.98 8.41
CA GLY A 268 0.11 -2.05 9.01
C GLY A 268 -0.54 -0.75 9.49
N ALA A 269 0.04 0.39 9.15
CA ALA A 269 -0.44 1.71 9.59
C ALA A 269 -1.90 2.01 9.18
N GLY A 270 -2.48 1.24 8.26
CA GLY A 270 -3.87 1.39 7.81
C GLY A 270 -4.88 1.09 8.92
N ILE A 271 -4.60 0.15 9.83
CA ILE A 271 -5.48 -0.17 10.97
C ILE A 271 -5.54 1.02 11.92
N GLY A 272 -4.39 1.57 12.34
CA GLY A 272 -4.33 2.74 13.20
C GLY A 272 -5.03 3.96 12.58
N LYS A 273 -4.84 4.17 11.27
CA LYS A 273 -5.55 5.22 10.54
C LYS A 273 -7.06 5.01 10.55
N PHE A 274 -7.52 3.77 10.32
CA PHE A 274 -8.95 3.45 10.38
C PHE A 274 -9.57 3.77 11.75
N LEU A 275 -8.90 3.41 12.85
CA LEU A 275 -9.35 3.75 14.21
C LEU A 275 -9.50 5.26 14.39
N ASN A 276 -8.51 6.03 13.96
CA ASN A 276 -8.54 7.49 14.01
C ASN A 276 -9.66 8.09 13.13
N ASP A 277 -9.88 7.54 11.93
CA ASP A 277 -10.94 7.98 11.03
C ASP A 277 -12.32 7.75 11.67
N VAL A 278 -12.53 6.63 12.36
CA VAL A 278 -13.79 6.37 13.09
C VAL A 278 -13.96 7.33 14.28
N CYS A 279 -12.92 7.59 15.05
CA CYS A 279 -12.95 8.61 16.12
C CYS A 279 -13.31 10.00 15.55
N ALA A 280 -12.71 10.38 14.44
CA ALA A 280 -13.00 11.65 13.78
C ALA A 280 -14.46 11.76 13.30
N LEU A 281 -15.10 10.66 12.89
CA LEU A 281 -16.54 10.66 12.56
C LEU A 281 -17.42 10.99 13.77
N VAL A 282 -17.02 10.55 14.97
CA VAL A 282 -17.73 10.86 16.22
C VAL A 282 -17.44 12.30 16.66
N GLU A 283 -16.20 12.73 16.67
CA GLU A 283 -15.78 14.08 17.05
C GLU A 283 -16.39 15.16 16.16
N THR A 284 -16.46 14.91 14.85
CA THR A 284 -17.09 15.81 13.88
C THR A 284 -18.60 15.70 13.84
N LYS A 285 -19.20 14.96 14.79
CA LYS A 285 -20.66 14.76 14.92
C LYS A 285 -21.36 14.22 13.65
N LYS A 286 -20.63 13.51 12.78
CA LYS A 286 -21.23 12.85 11.62
C LYS A 286 -22.04 11.63 12.02
N THR A 287 -21.72 11.03 13.16
CA THR A 287 -22.53 10.02 13.83
C THR A 287 -22.46 10.21 15.34
N ASN A 288 -23.59 9.91 16.01
CA ASN A 288 -23.68 9.85 17.46
C ASN A 288 -23.96 8.43 17.93
N ASP A 289 -23.97 7.45 17.03
CA ASP A 289 -24.39 6.08 17.30
C ASP A 289 -23.25 5.20 17.83
N ILE A 290 -22.00 5.65 17.70
CA ILE A 290 -20.81 4.97 18.23
C ILE A 290 -20.54 5.45 19.67
N VAL A 291 -20.32 4.50 20.57
CA VAL A 291 -19.96 4.74 21.98
C VAL A 291 -18.46 4.62 22.17
N ASP A 292 -17.87 3.54 21.64
CA ASP A 292 -16.45 3.23 21.79
C ASP A 292 -15.95 2.43 20.60
N ILE A 293 -14.64 2.49 20.36
CA ILE A 293 -13.93 1.65 19.40
C ILE A 293 -12.68 1.09 20.07
N SER A 294 -12.53 -0.22 20.01
CA SER A 294 -11.41 -0.94 20.62
C SER A 294 -10.79 -1.93 19.64
N ASN A 295 -9.50 -1.96 19.56
CA ASN A 295 -8.76 -2.99 18.84
C ASN A 295 -8.41 -4.15 19.76
N MET A 296 -9.02 -5.29 19.53
CA MET A 296 -8.84 -6.55 20.28
C MET A 296 -8.15 -7.62 19.42
N SER A 297 -7.50 -7.22 18.34
CA SER A 297 -6.78 -8.14 17.45
C SER A 297 -5.66 -8.87 18.20
N SER A 298 -5.42 -10.11 17.85
CA SER A 298 -4.43 -10.98 18.50
C SER A 298 -3.79 -11.92 17.48
N LYS A 299 -3.01 -12.89 17.95
CA LYS A 299 -2.49 -13.98 17.12
C LYS A 299 -3.59 -14.85 16.49
N GLU A 300 -4.79 -14.83 17.06
CA GLU A 300 -5.95 -15.59 16.56
C GLU A 300 -6.62 -14.91 15.37
N GLY A 301 -6.34 -13.62 15.13
CA GLY A 301 -6.87 -12.88 13.98
C GLY A 301 -7.24 -11.42 14.31
N ILE A 302 -7.81 -10.77 13.31
CA ILE A 302 -8.33 -9.40 13.42
C ILE A 302 -9.63 -9.41 14.22
N ARG A 303 -9.72 -8.51 15.20
CA ARG A 303 -10.93 -8.25 15.98
C ARG A 303 -10.98 -6.77 16.39
N ILE A 304 -11.61 -5.94 15.57
CA ILE A 304 -11.85 -4.53 15.91
C ILE A 304 -13.33 -4.42 16.31
N VAL A 305 -13.58 -3.90 17.50
CA VAL A 305 -14.92 -3.84 18.09
C VAL A 305 -15.37 -2.39 18.17
N ILE A 306 -16.56 -2.10 17.63
CA ILE A 306 -17.21 -0.79 17.69
C ILE A 306 -18.51 -0.96 18.50
N GLU A 307 -18.57 -0.39 19.69
CA GLU A 307 -19.77 -0.42 20.53
C GLU A 307 -20.77 0.63 20.10
N LEU A 308 -22.04 0.22 20.01
CA LEU A 308 -23.11 1.07 19.52
C LEU A 308 -24.06 1.49 20.64
N LYS A 309 -24.69 2.65 20.48
CA LYS A 309 -25.82 3.07 21.31
C LYS A 309 -27.02 2.17 21.08
N LYS A 310 -27.88 2.07 22.08
CA LYS A 310 -29.15 1.36 21.96
C LYS A 310 -30.02 2.01 20.88
N GLY A 311 -30.51 1.21 19.91
CA GLY A 311 -31.34 1.70 18.82
C GLY A 311 -30.56 2.31 17.64
N ALA A 312 -29.22 2.16 17.60
CA ALA A 312 -28.42 2.60 16.47
C ALA A 312 -28.82 1.87 15.17
N ASP A 313 -28.83 2.60 14.08
CA ASP A 313 -29.05 2.06 12.73
C ASP A 313 -27.75 1.39 12.24
N VAL A 314 -27.71 0.08 12.41
CA VAL A 314 -26.53 -0.75 12.14
C VAL A 314 -26.17 -0.75 10.65
N GLU A 315 -27.16 -0.82 9.77
CA GLU A 315 -26.96 -0.89 8.33
C GLU A 315 -26.42 0.43 7.78
N ASN A 316 -27.07 1.54 8.12
CA ASN A 316 -26.61 2.86 7.69
C ASN A 316 -25.23 3.21 8.27
N LEU A 317 -24.94 2.79 9.51
CA LEU A 317 -23.63 2.99 10.13
C LEU A 317 -22.54 2.17 9.43
N THR A 318 -22.81 0.91 9.09
CA THR A 318 -21.88 0.05 8.35
C THR A 318 -21.61 0.63 6.97
N ASN A 319 -22.64 1.10 6.26
CA ASN A 319 -22.50 1.78 4.98
C ASN A 319 -21.69 3.09 5.10
N MET A 320 -21.87 3.84 6.20
CA MET A 320 -21.05 5.01 6.48
C MET A 320 -19.58 4.65 6.65
N LEU A 321 -19.27 3.58 7.40
CA LEU A 321 -17.91 3.10 7.58
C LEU A 321 -17.26 2.72 6.24
N TYR A 322 -17.96 2.01 5.37
CA TYR A 322 -17.47 1.69 4.02
C TYR A 322 -17.21 2.94 3.18
N LYS A 323 -18.09 3.95 3.22
CA LYS A 323 -17.93 5.18 2.40
C LYS A 323 -16.95 6.20 2.94
N LYS A 324 -16.79 6.28 4.26
CA LYS A 324 -16.02 7.36 4.90
C LYS A 324 -14.68 6.91 5.49
N THR A 325 -14.40 5.61 5.49
CA THR A 325 -13.15 5.05 6.00
C THR A 325 -12.55 4.08 4.99
N ARG A 326 -11.39 3.51 5.30
CA ARG A 326 -10.73 2.51 4.47
C ARG A 326 -11.27 1.08 4.65
N LEU A 327 -12.39 0.91 5.34
CA LEU A 327 -13.03 -0.40 5.48
C LEU A 327 -13.56 -0.95 4.13
N GLU A 328 -13.84 -0.08 3.16
CA GLU A 328 -13.87 -0.39 1.74
C GLU A 328 -12.72 0.36 1.08
N ASP A 329 -11.83 -0.35 0.42
CA ASP A 329 -10.69 0.26 -0.24
C ASP A 329 -10.45 -0.37 -1.62
N THR A 330 -9.68 0.31 -2.44
CA THR A 330 -9.40 -0.14 -3.80
C THR A 330 -7.98 -0.68 -3.90
N PHE A 331 -7.85 -1.94 -4.30
CA PHE A 331 -6.59 -2.53 -4.71
C PHE A 331 -6.36 -2.27 -6.20
N GLY A 332 -5.34 -1.48 -6.51
CA GLY A 332 -4.95 -1.22 -7.90
C GLY A 332 -4.17 -2.41 -8.45
N VAL A 333 -4.68 -3.04 -9.50
CA VAL A 333 -4.01 -4.16 -10.17
C VAL A 333 -3.15 -3.65 -11.31
N ASN A 334 -1.92 -4.10 -11.36
CA ASN A 334 -1.01 -3.99 -12.50
C ASN A 334 -0.10 -5.23 -12.51
N MET A 335 -0.45 -6.22 -13.33
CA MET A 335 0.26 -7.49 -13.41
C MET A 335 1.51 -7.36 -14.28
N LEU A 336 2.43 -6.49 -13.84
CA LEU A 336 3.69 -6.20 -14.49
C LEU A 336 4.79 -7.12 -13.93
N ALA A 337 5.44 -7.88 -14.80
CA ALA A 337 6.59 -8.73 -14.45
C ALA A 337 7.64 -8.71 -15.56
N VAL A 338 8.82 -9.25 -15.29
CA VAL A 338 9.86 -9.43 -16.29
C VAL A 338 9.61 -10.73 -17.05
N ALA A 339 9.41 -10.64 -18.35
CA ALA A 339 9.31 -11.78 -19.26
C ALA A 339 10.36 -11.58 -20.36
N ASP A 340 11.17 -12.61 -20.65
CA ASP A 340 12.23 -12.56 -21.67
C ASP A 340 13.16 -11.34 -21.56
N GLY A 341 13.49 -10.96 -20.32
CA GLY A 341 14.35 -9.82 -20.02
C GLY A 341 13.72 -8.45 -20.23
N ARG A 342 12.39 -8.37 -20.39
CA ARG A 342 11.63 -7.12 -20.59
C ARG A 342 10.46 -7.01 -19.63
N PRO A 343 10.17 -5.79 -19.11
CA PRO A 343 8.97 -5.59 -18.31
C PRO A 343 7.72 -5.61 -19.20
N GLU A 344 6.75 -6.43 -18.83
CA GLU A 344 5.50 -6.56 -19.55
C GLU A 344 4.31 -6.66 -18.60
N THR A 345 3.22 -5.92 -18.89
CA THR A 345 1.93 -6.11 -18.21
C THR A 345 1.18 -7.24 -18.91
N MET A 346 0.86 -8.29 -18.15
CA MET A 346 0.30 -9.52 -18.70
C MET A 346 -1.07 -9.83 -18.11
N GLY A 347 -1.97 -10.33 -18.95
CA GLY A 347 -3.22 -10.92 -18.49
C GLY A 347 -3.01 -12.29 -17.82
N LEU A 348 -4.04 -12.79 -17.15
CA LEU A 348 -3.99 -14.03 -16.40
C LEU A 348 -3.55 -15.23 -17.26
N LYS A 349 -4.10 -15.39 -18.47
CA LYS A 349 -3.76 -16.49 -19.38
C LYS A 349 -2.28 -16.48 -19.73
N LYS A 350 -1.72 -15.31 -20.06
CA LYS A 350 -0.31 -15.18 -20.44
C LYS A 350 0.65 -15.53 -19.29
N ILE A 351 0.30 -15.21 -18.06
CA ILE A 351 1.09 -15.62 -16.87
C ILE A 351 1.06 -17.15 -16.70
N ILE A 352 -0.10 -17.77 -16.90
CA ILE A 352 -0.23 -19.24 -16.84
C ILE A 352 0.59 -19.88 -17.97
N GLU A 353 0.54 -19.36 -19.19
CA GLU A 353 1.32 -19.80 -20.35
C GLU A 353 2.84 -19.79 -20.02
N HIS A 354 3.38 -18.67 -19.59
CA HIS A 354 4.80 -18.60 -19.19
C HIS A 354 5.16 -19.59 -18.07
N HIS A 355 4.24 -19.82 -17.13
CA HIS A 355 4.48 -20.81 -16.08
C HIS A 355 4.54 -22.23 -16.66
N VAL A 356 3.61 -22.59 -17.53
CA VAL A 356 3.56 -23.92 -18.17
C VAL A 356 4.80 -24.14 -19.02
N ASP A 357 5.16 -23.19 -19.87
CA ASP A 357 6.38 -23.26 -20.70
C ASP A 357 7.62 -23.49 -19.82
N PHE A 358 7.72 -22.77 -18.71
CA PHE A 358 8.81 -22.93 -17.77
C PHE A 358 8.81 -24.31 -17.10
N GLN A 359 7.63 -24.88 -16.78
CA GLN A 359 7.57 -26.25 -16.22
C GLN A 359 8.06 -27.29 -17.23
N PHE A 360 7.69 -27.14 -18.54
CA PHE A 360 8.19 -28.02 -19.58
C PHE A 360 9.72 -27.89 -19.78
N GLU A 361 10.25 -26.67 -19.68
CA GLU A 361 11.71 -26.45 -19.73
C GLU A 361 12.41 -27.16 -18.55
N LEU A 362 11.94 -26.94 -17.32
CA LEU A 362 12.50 -27.57 -16.12
C LEU A 362 12.45 -29.10 -16.20
N ALA A 363 11.31 -29.67 -16.58
CA ALA A 363 11.14 -31.10 -16.74
C ALA A 363 12.04 -31.66 -17.86
N THR A 364 12.10 -30.99 -18.99
CA THR A 364 12.99 -31.40 -20.12
C THR A 364 14.46 -31.46 -19.66
N ARG A 365 14.94 -30.42 -18.99
CA ARG A 365 16.33 -30.37 -18.48
C ARG A 365 16.59 -31.44 -17.42
N LYS A 366 15.64 -31.64 -16.49
CA LYS A 366 15.69 -32.70 -15.46
C LYS A 366 15.82 -34.07 -16.08
N TYR A 367 14.90 -34.43 -16.97
CA TYR A 367 14.89 -35.78 -17.55
C TYR A 367 16.04 -36.04 -18.53
N LYS A 368 16.52 -35.01 -19.24
CA LYS A 368 17.79 -35.11 -19.99
C LYS A 368 18.98 -35.45 -19.08
N THR A 369 19.09 -34.79 -17.96
CA THR A 369 20.17 -35.02 -16.98
C THR A 369 20.05 -36.42 -16.36
N LEU A 370 18.84 -36.84 -15.97
CA LEU A 370 18.60 -38.18 -15.43
C LEU A 370 18.87 -39.25 -16.48
N LEU A 371 18.41 -39.07 -17.71
CA LEU A 371 18.64 -40.01 -18.81
C LEU A 371 20.13 -40.17 -19.10
N ALA A 372 20.91 -39.07 -19.10
CA ALA A 372 22.36 -39.15 -19.28
C ALA A 372 23.03 -39.97 -18.17
N LYS A 373 22.65 -39.73 -16.90
CA LYS A 373 23.16 -40.52 -15.76
C LYS A 373 22.80 -42.01 -15.85
N GLU A 374 21.55 -42.32 -16.23
CA GLU A 374 21.12 -43.71 -16.38
C GLU A 374 21.85 -44.40 -17.58
N ARG A 375 22.09 -43.69 -18.67
CA ARG A 375 22.85 -44.20 -19.79
C ARG A 375 24.34 -44.49 -19.42
N ASP A 376 24.97 -43.56 -18.68
CA ASP A 376 26.31 -43.77 -18.14
C ASP A 376 26.34 -44.99 -17.19
N LYS A 377 25.33 -45.14 -16.34
CA LYS A 377 25.17 -46.29 -15.44
C LYS A 377 24.97 -47.59 -16.21
N LYS A 378 24.15 -47.60 -17.26
CA LYS A 378 23.89 -48.72 -18.15
C LYS A 378 25.20 -49.20 -18.82
N GLU A 379 26.00 -48.24 -19.38
CA GLU A 379 27.27 -48.55 -20.01
C GLU A 379 28.20 -49.31 -19.05
N ILE A 380 28.33 -48.86 -17.80
CA ILE A 380 29.12 -49.50 -16.77
C ILE A 380 28.56 -50.89 -16.43
N GLN A 381 27.24 -51.00 -16.20
CA GLN A 381 26.60 -52.27 -15.85
C GLN A 381 26.78 -53.32 -16.97
N GLU A 382 26.56 -52.94 -18.23
CA GLU A 382 26.77 -53.85 -19.37
C GLU A 382 28.22 -54.35 -19.42
N GLY A 383 29.18 -53.48 -19.13
CA GLY A 383 30.61 -53.85 -19.05
C GLY A 383 30.89 -54.85 -17.93
N LEU A 384 30.32 -54.62 -16.73
CA LEU A 384 30.46 -55.50 -15.58
C LEU A 384 29.80 -56.89 -15.80
N ILE A 385 28.60 -56.92 -16.40
CA ILE A 385 27.93 -58.19 -16.76
C ILE A 385 28.77 -58.98 -17.74
N LYS A 386 29.22 -58.36 -18.85
CA LYS A 386 30.11 -59.00 -19.81
C LYS A 386 31.44 -59.46 -19.18
N ALA A 387 31.94 -58.69 -18.21
CA ALA A 387 33.16 -59.07 -17.48
C ALA A 387 32.94 -60.31 -16.60
N CYS A 388 31.75 -60.45 -16.00
CA CYS A 388 31.42 -61.68 -15.21
C CYS A 388 31.38 -62.91 -16.09
N ASP A 389 30.90 -62.83 -17.34
CA ASP A 389 30.91 -63.98 -18.28
C ASP A 389 32.29 -64.43 -18.69
N VAL A 390 33.28 -63.55 -18.67
CA VAL A 390 34.68 -63.83 -19.04
C VAL A 390 35.63 -63.62 -17.88
N ILE A 391 35.19 -63.83 -16.65
CA ILE A 391 35.94 -63.41 -15.46
C ILE A 391 37.25 -64.11 -15.31
N ASP A 392 37.35 -65.36 -15.66
CA ASP A 392 38.60 -66.13 -15.62
C ASP A 392 39.64 -65.53 -16.54
N LEU A 393 39.26 -65.08 -17.72
CA LEU A 393 40.14 -64.38 -18.66
C LEU A 393 40.61 -63.03 -18.10
N ILE A 394 39.69 -62.28 -17.46
CA ILE A 394 40.00 -60.98 -16.85
C ILE A 394 41.01 -61.18 -15.70
N ILE A 395 40.82 -62.18 -14.86
CA ILE A 395 41.76 -62.51 -13.78
C ILE A 395 43.12 -62.88 -14.37
N GLU A 396 43.16 -63.63 -15.48
CA GLU A 396 44.37 -63.99 -16.14
C GLU A 396 45.10 -62.75 -16.73
N ILE A 397 44.35 -61.82 -17.35
CA ILE A 397 44.90 -60.54 -17.84
C ILE A 397 45.47 -59.72 -16.67
N LEU A 398 44.73 -59.57 -15.56
CA LEU A 398 45.19 -58.81 -14.41
C LEU A 398 46.44 -59.37 -13.77
N ARG A 399 46.52 -60.70 -13.63
CA ARG A 399 47.74 -61.42 -13.09
C ARG A 399 48.93 -61.43 -14.05
N GLY A 400 48.67 -61.40 -15.34
CA GLY A 400 49.69 -61.44 -16.36
C GLY A 400 50.25 -60.06 -16.76
N SER A 401 49.52 -58.98 -16.45
CA SER A 401 49.88 -57.57 -16.79
C SER A 401 51.07 -57.10 -15.93
N GLN A 402 51.93 -56.28 -16.48
CA GLN A 402 53.00 -55.60 -15.76
C GLN A 402 52.55 -54.27 -15.10
N SER A 403 51.56 -53.67 -15.64
CA SER A 403 50.97 -52.41 -15.12
C SER A 403 49.46 -52.35 -15.31
N VAL A 404 48.78 -51.45 -14.56
CA VAL A 404 47.34 -51.15 -14.73
C VAL A 404 47.03 -50.61 -16.13
N ALA A 405 48.04 -49.91 -16.74
CA ALA A 405 47.89 -49.37 -18.09
C ALA A 405 47.89 -50.51 -19.14
N ASP A 406 48.71 -51.55 -19.00
CA ASP A 406 48.71 -52.70 -19.89
C ASP A 406 47.37 -53.47 -19.78
N ALA A 407 46.88 -53.69 -18.55
CA ALA A 407 45.62 -54.35 -18.36
C ALA A 407 44.50 -53.57 -19.00
N ARG A 408 44.46 -52.24 -18.82
CA ARG A 408 43.42 -51.32 -19.43
C ARG A 408 43.56 -51.39 -20.97
N ALA A 409 44.75 -51.29 -21.54
CA ALA A 409 44.97 -51.36 -22.98
C ALA A 409 44.49 -52.72 -23.56
N CYS A 410 44.67 -53.79 -22.83
CA CYS A 410 44.17 -55.11 -23.23
C CYS A 410 42.64 -55.15 -23.20
N LEU A 411 42.01 -54.64 -22.14
CA LEU A 411 40.54 -54.61 -22.03
C LEU A 411 39.88 -53.72 -23.07
N THR A 412 40.53 -52.58 -23.40
CA THR A 412 39.91 -51.58 -24.32
C THR A 412 40.28 -51.85 -25.79
N GLN A 413 41.48 -52.20 -26.06
CA GLN A 413 42.00 -52.26 -27.43
C GLN A 413 42.45 -53.69 -27.84
N GLY A 414 42.44 -54.64 -26.90
CA GLY A 414 42.88 -56.00 -27.17
C GLY A 414 44.43 -56.14 -27.32
N ILE A 415 45.20 -55.18 -26.76
CA ILE A 415 46.69 -55.22 -26.79
C ILE A 415 47.20 -56.28 -25.83
N THR A 416 47.92 -57.31 -26.32
CA THR A 416 48.35 -58.47 -25.54
C THR A 416 49.82 -58.59 -25.37
N GLU A 417 50.65 -57.60 -25.85
CA GLU A 417 52.08 -57.71 -25.97
C GLU A 417 52.84 -57.80 -24.64
N ASN A 418 52.35 -57.02 -23.64
CA ASN A 418 52.97 -56.93 -22.30
C ASN A 418 52.29 -57.85 -21.26
N ILE A 419 51.47 -58.81 -21.69
CA ILE A 419 50.67 -59.64 -20.79
C ILE A 419 51.12 -61.12 -20.95
N LYS A 420 51.38 -61.79 -19.83
CA LYS A 420 51.68 -63.22 -19.77
C LYS A 420 50.39 -64.04 -19.66
N PHE A 421 50.03 -64.74 -20.74
CA PHE A 421 48.88 -65.65 -20.78
C PHE A 421 49.28 -67.10 -20.52
N LYS A 422 48.37 -67.90 -19.91
CA LYS A 422 48.57 -69.30 -19.67
C LYS A 422 48.35 -70.14 -20.91
N SER A 423 47.57 -69.68 -21.87
CA SER A 423 47.29 -70.34 -23.13
C SER A 423 47.24 -69.42 -24.32
N GLY A 424 47.52 -69.96 -25.53
CA GLY A 424 47.31 -69.19 -26.77
C GLY A 424 45.84 -68.86 -27.10
N ILE A 425 44.94 -69.63 -26.53
CA ILE A 425 43.47 -69.39 -26.68
C ILE A 425 43.05 -68.17 -25.86
N SER A 426 43.52 -68.09 -24.59
CA SER A 426 43.30 -66.92 -23.74
C SER A 426 43.82 -65.63 -24.38
N ARG A 427 45.00 -65.67 -24.99
CA ARG A 427 45.57 -64.53 -25.70
C ARG A 427 44.73 -64.12 -26.91
N LYS A 428 44.16 -65.05 -27.69
CA LYS A 428 43.29 -64.75 -28.80
C LYS A 428 42.01 -64.18 -28.36
N MET A 429 41.40 -64.70 -27.28
CA MET A 429 40.14 -64.15 -26.69
C MET A 429 40.42 -62.77 -26.12
N ALA A 430 41.48 -62.50 -25.41
CA ALA A 430 41.85 -61.20 -24.89
C ALA A 430 42.03 -60.15 -26.01
N ALA A 431 42.61 -60.56 -27.14
CA ALA A 431 42.77 -59.67 -28.31
C ALA A 431 41.46 -59.24 -28.94
N MET A 432 40.34 -59.91 -28.65
CA MET A 432 39.01 -59.57 -29.13
C MET A 432 38.22 -58.67 -28.16
N LEU A 433 38.70 -58.42 -26.97
CA LEU A 433 38.04 -57.56 -26.00
C LEU A 433 37.99 -56.11 -26.50
N ARG A 434 36.83 -55.47 -26.30
CA ARG A 434 36.59 -54.09 -26.71
C ARG A 434 35.64 -53.44 -25.67
N PHE A 435 36.12 -53.33 -24.44
CA PHE A 435 35.39 -52.55 -23.43
C PHE A 435 35.64 -51.03 -23.63
N THR A 436 34.72 -50.19 -23.26
CA THR A 436 34.99 -48.74 -23.20
C THR A 436 35.97 -48.41 -22.07
N GLU A 437 36.58 -47.23 -22.08
CA GLU A 437 37.47 -46.80 -20.98
C GLU A 437 36.75 -46.81 -19.63
N ARG A 438 35.51 -46.38 -19.60
CA ARG A 438 34.68 -46.38 -18.39
C ARG A 438 34.41 -47.80 -17.88
N GLN A 439 34.06 -48.70 -18.78
CA GLN A 439 33.87 -50.12 -18.46
C GLN A 439 35.16 -50.75 -17.93
N ALA A 440 36.27 -50.48 -18.61
CA ALA A 440 37.59 -51.04 -18.20
C ALA A 440 37.99 -50.53 -16.81
N ASN A 441 37.78 -49.24 -16.53
CA ASN A 441 38.05 -48.68 -15.20
C ASN A 441 37.18 -49.33 -14.13
N ALA A 442 35.87 -49.48 -14.38
CA ALA A 442 34.95 -50.13 -13.46
C ALA A 442 35.31 -51.61 -13.18
N ILE A 443 35.78 -52.32 -14.22
CA ILE A 443 36.28 -53.70 -14.08
C ILE A 443 37.55 -53.74 -13.23
N LEU A 444 38.51 -52.83 -13.47
CA LEU A 444 39.76 -52.75 -12.72
C LEU A 444 39.56 -52.39 -11.24
N GLU A 445 38.53 -51.61 -10.93
CA GLU A 445 38.15 -51.20 -9.57
C GLU A 445 37.18 -52.19 -8.88
N MET A 446 36.74 -53.24 -9.59
CA MET A 446 35.79 -54.20 -9.08
C MET A 446 36.34 -55.01 -7.90
N ARG A 447 35.61 -55.03 -6.81
CA ARG A 447 35.96 -55.81 -5.62
C ARG A 447 35.59 -57.27 -5.81
N LEU A 448 36.46 -58.19 -5.34
CA LEU A 448 36.29 -59.63 -5.51
C LEU A 448 34.94 -60.21 -5.00
N TYR A 449 34.35 -59.63 -3.96
CA TYR A 449 33.06 -60.10 -3.45
C TYR A 449 31.91 -59.87 -4.43
N LYS A 450 32.05 -58.93 -5.37
CA LYS A 450 31.05 -58.64 -6.42
C LYS A 450 30.89 -59.83 -7.41
N LEU A 451 31.78 -60.80 -7.35
CA LEU A 451 31.72 -62.04 -8.14
C LEU A 451 30.87 -63.13 -7.51
N ILE A 452 30.30 -62.95 -6.31
CA ILE A 452 29.39 -63.87 -5.67
C ILE A 452 28.07 -63.88 -6.44
N GLY A 453 27.46 -65.06 -6.66
CA GLY A 453 26.24 -65.21 -7.46
C GLY A 453 25.09 -64.27 -7.07
N LEU A 454 24.85 -64.05 -5.77
CA LEU A 454 23.87 -63.10 -5.27
C LEU A 454 24.14 -61.65 -5.66
N GLU A 455 25.42 -61.24 -5.77
CA GLU A 455 25.79 -59.90 -6.20
C GLU A 455 25.61 -59.71 -7.72
N ILE A 456 25.83 -60.79 -8.49
CA ILE A 456 25.59 -60.77 -9.96
C ILE A 456 24.07 -60.70 -10.22
N GLU A 457 23.21 -61.43 -9.49
CA GLU A 457 21.76 -61.30 -9.58
C GLU A 457 21.30 -59.89 -9.20
N ALA A 458 21.87 -59.31 -8.14
CA ALA A 458 21.58 -57.91 -7.75
C ALA A 458 21.99 -56.90 -8.87
N LEU A 459 23.15 -57.09 -9.53
CA LEU A 459 23.61 -56.30 -10.66
C LEU A 459 22.64 -56.39 -11.85
N MET A 460 22.19 -57.62 -12.18
CA MET A 460 21.21 -57.85 -13.26
C MET A 460 19.89 -57.18 -12.98
N LYS A 461 19.38 -57.28 -11.74
CA LYS A 461 18.15 -56.58 -11.32
C LYS A 461 18.28 -55.07 -11.39
N ASP A 462 19.43 -54.52 -10.90
CA ASP A 462 19.71 -53.06 -10.99
C ASP A 462 19.82 -52.61 -12.46
N HIS A 463 20.40 -53.46 -13.33
CA HIS A 463 20.43 -53.15 -14.78
C HIS A 463 19.03 -53.16 -15.42
N GLU A 464 18.16 -54.11 -15.06
CA GLU A 464 16.79 -54.12 -15.53
C GLU A 464 16.00 -52.85 -15.09
N GLU A 465 16.20 -52.39 -13.85
CA GLU A 465 15.65 -51.15 -13.35
C GLU A 465 16.18 -49.93 -14.12
N THR A 466 17.53 -49.90 -14.40
CA THR A 466 18.16 -48.88 -15.23
C THR A 466 17.53 -48.82 -16.63
N LEU A 467 17.26 -49.95 -17.27
CA LEU A 467 16.62 -50.01 -18.58
C LEU A 467 15.18 -49.48 -18.55
N LYS A 468 14.44 -49.84 -17.51
CA LYS A 468 13.05 -49.29 -17.27
C LYS A 468 13.09 -47.77 -17.10
N ASN A 469 14.01 -47.24 -16.31
CA ASN A 469 14.18 -45.82 -16.13
C ASN A 469 14.53 -45.11 -17.44
N ILE A 470 15.46 -45.65 -18.24
CA ILE A 470 15.80 -45.09 -19.56
C ILE A 470 14.57 -45.04 -20.45
N ALA A 471 13.83 -46.14 -20.57
CA ALA A 471 12.63 -46.19 -21.41
C ALA A 471 11.57 -45.17 -20.94
N ARG A 472 11.38 -45.06 -19.63
CA ARG A 472 10.48 -44.06 -19.03
C ARG A 472 10.93 -42.62 -19.33
N TYR A 473 12.20 -42.32 -19.16
CA TYR A 473 12.70 -40.96 -19.39
C TYR A 473 12.71 -40.60 -20.89
N GLU A 474 12.97 -41.56 -21.77
CA GLU A 474 12.84 -41.37 -23.22
C GLU A 474 11.39 -41.13 -23.64
N ASP A 475 10.43 -41.84 -23.07
CA ASP A 475 9.01 -41.60 -23.30
C ASP A 475 8.61 -40.20 -22.84
N ILE A 476 8.95 -39.80 -21.60
CA ILE A 476 8.67 -38.46 -21.06
C ILE A 476 9.27 -37.35 -21.96
N LEU A 477 10.48 -37.53 -22.50
CA LEU A 477 11.14 -36.55 -23.33
C LEU A 477 10.61 -36.44 -24.75
N ASN A 478 10.00 -37.50 -25.28
CA ASN A 478 9.52 -37.57 -26.68
C ASN A 478 8.01 -37.46 -26.82
N ASN A 479 7.27 -37.57 -25.71
CA ASN A 479 5.81 -37.54 -25.69
C ASN A 479 5.30 -36.40 -24.80
N TYR A 480 4.56 -35.47 -25.41
CA TYR A 480 3.98 -34.31 -24.70
C TYR A 480 3.06 -34.74 -23.56
N ASP A 481 2.19 -35.73 -23.80
CA ASP A 481 1.23 -36.17 -22.78
C ASP A 481 1.92 -36.79 -21.57
N SER A 482 2.97 -37.61 -21.78
CA SER A 482 3.76 -38.19 -20.68
C SER A 482 4.51 -37.14 -19.89
N MET A 483 5.03 -36.10 -20.54
CA MET A 483 5.66 -34.96 -19.87
C MET A 483 4.64 -34.15 -19.07
N ALA A 484 3.46 -33.86 -19.67
CA ALA A 484 2.40 -33.12 -19.01
C ALA A 484 1.87 -33.89 -17.78
N GLU A 485 1.73 -35.22 -17.87
CA GLU A 485 1.29 -36.07 -16.76
C GLU A 485 2.20 -35.95 -15.54
N VAL A 486 3.52 -35.99 -15.75
CA VAL A 486 4.49 -35.84 -14.66
C VAL A 486 4.46 -34.46 -14.03
N ILE A 487 4.27 -33.40 -14.81
CA ILE A 487 4.12 -32.03 -14.30
C ILE A 487 2.83 -31.92 -13.48
N ILE A 488 1.73 -32.50 -13.96
CA ILE A 488 0.44 -32.52 -13.25
C ILE A 488 0.55 -33.33 -11.93
N GLU A 489 1.24 -34.48 -11.94
CA GLU A 489 1.48 -35.25 -10.71
C GLU A 489 2.21 -34.41 -9.64
N ASP A 490 3.24 -33.66 -10.02
CA ASP A 490 3.96 -32.76 -9.13
C ASP A 490 3.00 -31.65 -8.60
N LEU A 491 2.20 -31.02 -9.46
CA LEU A 491 1.23 -29.98 -9.08
C LEU A 491 0.15 -30.50 -8.12
N GLU A 492 -0.44 -31.66 -8.40
CA GLU A 492 -1.44 -32.31 -7.53
C GLU A 492 -0.84 -32.69 -6.17
N HIS A 493 0.42 -33.12 -6.13
CA HIS A 493 1.14 -33.35 -4.88
C HIS A 493 1.20 -32.06 -4.04
N PHE A 494 1.62 -30.93 -4.62
CA PHE A 494 1.69 -29.64 -3.91
C PHE A 494 0.31 -29.13 -3.50
N LYS A 495 -0.70 -29.31 -4.34
CA LYS A 495 -2.08 -28.99 -4.01
C LYS A 495 -2.57 -29.79 -2.81
N LYS A 496 -2.36 -31.10 -2.79
CA LYS A 496 -2.77 -31.97 -1.68
C LYS A 496 -2.09 -31.60 -0.36
N GLU A 497 -0.81 -31.26 -0.39
CA GLU A 497 -0.02 -30.99 0.82
C GLU A 497 -0.21 -29.57 1.35
N TYR A 498 -0.40 -28.56 0.46
CA TYR A 498 -0.34 -27.15 0.83
C TYR A 498 -1.60 -26.35 0.57
N ALA A 499 -2.66 -26.93 -0.01
CA ALA A 499 -3.88 -26.20 -0.28
C ALA A 499 -4.54 -25.68 1.01
N ARG A 500 -5.00 -24.44 0.94
CA ARG A 500 -5.74 -23.77 2.02
C ARG A 500 -7.12 -23.38 1.51
N LYS A 501 -8.09 -23.34 2.43
CA LYS A 501 -9.43 -22.83 2.11
C LYS A 501 -9.35 -21.38 1.69
N ARG A 502 -10.12 -20.99 0.67
CA ARG A 502 -10.29 -19.59 0.27
C ARG A 502 -10.74 -18.74 1.44
N ARG A 503 -10.12 -17.59 1.61
CA ARG A 503 -10.44 -16.60 2.65
C ARG A 503 -11.31 -15.47 2.09
N THR A 504 -10.99 -14.97 0.90
CA THR A 504 -11.69 -13.83 0.29
C THR A 504 -12.97 -14.27 -0.41
N VAL A 505 -14.10 -13.65 -0.09
CA VAL A 505 -15.36 -13.82 -0.80
C VAL A 505 -15.36 -12.96 -2.05
N VAL A 506 -15.86 -13.47 -3.17
CA VAL A 506 -15.92 -12.73 -4.45
C VAL A 506 -17.36 -12.70 -4.95
N GLU A 507 -17.94 -11.51 -4.96
CA GLU A 507 -19.34 -11.28 -5.33
C GLU A 507 -19.53 -9.91 -5.97
N ASN A 508 -20.71 -9.65 -6.53
CA ASN A 508 -21.13 -8.31 -6.88
C ASN A 508 -21.88 -7.70 -5.71
N GLY A 509 -21.20 -6.88 -4.94
CA GLY A 509 -21.79 -6.19 -3.81
C GLY A 509 -22.68 -5.01 -4.25
N GLN A 510 -23.74 -4.76 -3.49
CA GLN A 510 -24.46 -3.50 -3.64
C GLN A 510 -23.57 -2.33 -3.25
N GLU A 511 -23.69 -1.22 -3.96
CA GLU A 511 -23.01 0.01 -3.56
C GLU A 511 -23.48 0.41 -2.15
N ALA A 512 -22.54 0.69 -1.25
CA ALA A 512 -22.87 1.14 0.09
C ALA A 512 -23.61 2.49 -0.02
N ILE A 513 -24.91 2.51 0.23
CA ILE A 513 -25.71 3.74 0.24
C ILE A 513 -25.76 4.24 1.68
N TYR A 514 -25.04 5.32 1.93
CA TYR A 514 -25.10 6.03 3.22
C TYR A 514 -26.05 7.22 3.10
N GLU A 515 -27.12 7.18 3.86
CA GLU A 515 -28.02 8.31 4.01
C GLU A 515 -27.52 9.22 5.14
N GLU A 516 -27.02 10.38 4.77
CA GLU A 516 -26.64 11.39 5.76
C GLU A 516 -27.94 11.87 6.44
N LYS A 517 -28.07 11.62 7.75
CA LYS A 517 -29.20 12.18 8.52
C LYS A 517 -29.13 13.68 8.37
N LYS A 518 -29.99 14.27 7.53
CA LYS A 518 -30.12 15.71 7.41
C LYS A 518 -30.56 16.22 8.79
N VAL A 519 -29.73 17.08 9.39
CA VAL A 519 -30.12 17.82 10.58
C VAL A 519 -31.31 18.69 10.17
N GLU A 520 -32.46 18.55 10.82
CA GLU A 520 -33.61 19.42 10.57
C GLU A 520 -33.18 20.87 10.77
N GLU A 521 -33.47 21.71 9.77
CA GLU A 521 -33.18 23.14 9.84
C GLU A 521 -34.09 23.77 10.85
N GLN A 522 -33.53 24.42 11.84
CA GLN A 522 -34.25 25.11 12.91
C GLN A 522 -33.67 26.50 13.12
N GLU A 523 -34.51 27.46 13.26
CA GLU A 523 -34.11 28.80 13.69
C GLU A 523 -33.69 28.77 15.17
N VAL A 524 -32.53 29.36 15.44
CA VAL A 524 -31.93 29.46 16.77
C VAL A 524 -31.37 30.86 16.99
N VAL A 525 -31.24 31.25 18.24
CA VAL A 525 -30.60 32.51 18.63
C VAL A 525 -29.21 32.21 19.21
N PHE A 526 -28.22 32.78 18.57
CA PHE A 526 -26.86 32.79 19.11
C PHE A 526 -26.74 33.87 20.19
N LEU A 527 -26.15 33.49 21.32
CA LEU A 527 -25.91 34.36 22.47
C LEU A 527 -24.43 34.26 22.85
N MET A 528 -23.74 35.40 22.98
CA MET A 528 -22.36 35.46 23.49
C MET A 528 -22.22 36.60 24.50
N ASP A 529 -21.73 36.27 25.69
CA ASP A 529 -21.53 37.23 26.77
C ASP A 529 -20.27 38.09 26.52
N ARG A 530 -19.99 39.03 27.43
CA ARG A 530 -18.81 39.91 27.39
C ARG A 530 -17.47 39.19 27.59
N PHE A 531 -17.51 37.97 28.10
CA PHE A 531 -16.34 37.13 28.35
C PHE A 531 -16.03 36.15 27.20
N GLY A 532 -16.85 36.15 26.15
CA GLY A 532 -16.69 35.30 24.99
C GLY A 532 -17.29 33.91 25.09
N TYR A 533 -18.11 33.62 26.12
CA TYR A 533 -18.88 32.37 26.23
C TYR A 533 -20.10 32.41 25.29
N ALA A 534 -20.16 31.46 24.41
CA ALA A 534 -21.13 31.38 23.35
C ALA A 534 -21.99 30.11 23.46
N LYS A 535 -23.27 30.25 23.12
CA LYS A 535 -24.27 29.18 23.05
C LYS A 535 -25.36 29.52 22.07
N THR A 536 -26.19 28.54 21.73
CA THR A 536 -27.44 28.74 20.99
C THR A 536 -28.63 28.27 21.81
N VAL A 537 -29.73 28.96 21.67
CA VAL A 537 -31.04 28.62 22.28
C VAL A 537 -32.11 28.63 21.22
N ASP A 538 -33.23 27.96 21.47
CA ASP A 538 -34.41 28.12 20.59
C ASP A 538 -35.02 29.52 20.70
N VAL A 539 -35.68 29.97 19.62
CA VAL A 539 -36.29 31.32 19.55
C VAL A 539 -37.28 31.53 20.66
N ALA A 540 -38.09 30.53 21.00
CA ALA A 540 -39.12 30.65 22.05
C ALA A 540 -38.47 30.80 23.45
N THR A 541 -37.33 30.17 23.70
CA THR A 541 -36.55 30.33 24.93
C THR A 541 -35.91 31.71 25.00
N TYR A 542 -35.41 32.25 23.90
CA TYR A 542 -34.89 33.61 23.86
C TYR A 542 -36.01 34.64 24.15
N GLU A 543 -37.13 34.56 23.44
CA GLU A 543 -38.24 35.51 23.61
C GLU A 543 -38.78 35.52 25.05
N ARG A 544 -38.85 34.36 25.72
CA ARG A 544 -39.26 34.28 27.15
C ARG A 544 -38.28 34.91 28.12
N ASN A 545 -37.01 35.04 27.75
CA ASN A 545 -35.94 35.57 28.60
C ASN A 545 -35.25 36.80 27.98
N LYS A 546 -35.92 37.50 27.09
CA LYS A 546 -35.34 38.55 26.24
C LYS A 546 -34.64 39.65 27.02
N GLU A 547 -35.25 40.20 28.05
CA GLU A 547 -34.67 41.26 28.89
C GLU A 547 -33.37 40.80 29.56
N ALA A 548 -33.33 39.59 30.08
CA ALA A 548 -32.13 39.04 30.70
C ALA A 548 -31.05 38.70 29.62
N ALA A 549 -31.47 38.16 28.47
CA ALA A 549 -30.56 37.86 27.38
C ALA A 549 -29.88 39.12 26.84
N ASP A 550 -30.64 40.18 26.63
CA ASP A 550 -30.15 41.47 26.15
C ASP A 550 -29.20 42.17 27.15
N ALA A 551 -29.45 41.97 28.45
CA ALA A 551 -28.58 42.52 29.51
C ALA A 551 -27.26 41.72 29.70
N GLU A 552 -27.32 40.42 29.56
CA GLU A 552 -26.17 39.52 29.85
C GLU A 552 -25.23 39.30 28.66
N ASN A 553 -25.77 39.36 27.42
CA ASN A 553 -25.01 39.07 26.24
C ASN A 553 -24.64 40.32 25.42
N LYS A 554 -23.42 40.37 24.96
CA LYS A 554 -22.90 41.45 24.10
C LYS A 554 -23.30 41.23 22.64
N TRP A 555 -23.42 39.96 22.21
CA TRP A 555 -23.74 39.59 20.85
C TRP A 555 -24.92 38.65 20.82
N ILE A 556 -25.95 39.04 20.06
CA ILE A 556 -27.17 38.29 19.87
C ILE A 556 -27.44 38.26 18.38
N VAL A 557 -27.46 37.04 17.79
CA VAL A 557 -27.64 36.87 16.35
C VAL A 557 -28.66 35.77 16.07
N ASN A 558 -29.71 36.10 15.34
CA ASN A 558 -30.63 35.10 14.82
C ASN A 558 -29.98 34.35 13.67
N CYS A 559 -29.98 33.05 13.70
CA CYS A 559 -29.34 32.20 12.69
C CYS A 559 -30.06 30.86 12.57
N ILE A 560 -29.72 30.11 11.50
CA ILE A 560 -30.18 28.74 11.31
C ILE A 560 -29.12 27.79 11.93
N ASN A 561 -29.55 26.73 12.61
CA ASN A 561 -28.67 25.77 13.27
C ASN A 561 -27.64 25.13 12.31
N THR A 562 -28.00 24.99 11.02
CA THR A 562 -27.09 24.46 9.95
C THR A 562 -26.21 25.54 9.32
N GLY A 563 -26.42 26.82 9.68
CA GLY A 563 -25.73 27.98 9.13
C GLY A 563 -24.34 28.23 9.71
N LYS A 564 -23.80 29.40 9.39
CA LYS A 564 -22.51 29.87 9.90
C LYS A 564 -22.62 31.31 10.38
N LEU A 565 -21.88 31.60 11.44
CA LEU A 565 -21.67 32.96 11.93
C LEU A 565 -20.35 33.50 11.40
N CYS A 566 -20.33 34.75 11.02
CA CYS A 566 -19.16 35.51 10.59
C CYS A 566 -18.76 36.50 11.68
N VAL A 567 -17.56 36.36 12.20
CA VAL A 567 -16.97 37.17 13.27
C VAL A 567 -15.84 38.01 12.71
N PHE A 568 -16.02 39.34 12.68
CA PHE A 568 -15.04 40.30 12.23
C PHE A 568 -14.25 40.85 13.42
N THR A 569 -12.93 40.92 13.29
CA THR A 569 -12.02 41.31 14.39
C THR A 569 -11.26 42.59 14.11
N ASN A 570 -10.78 43.26 15.16
CA ASN A 570 -9.99 44.48 15.08
C ASN A 570 -8.69 44.31 14.28
N THR A 571 -8.18 43.06 14.16
CA THR A 571 -7.02 42.74 13.33
C THR A 571 -7.33 42.64 11.83
N GLY A 572 -8.57 42.96 11.42
CA GLY A 572 -9.00 42.93 10.04
C GLY A 572 -9.24 41.54 9.48
N LYS A 573 -9.39 40.51 10.32
CA LYS A 573 -9.77 39.16 9.94
C LYS A 573 -11.26 38.91 10.07
N MET A 574 -11.73 37.88 9.37
CA MET A 574 -13.07 37.30 9.58
C MET A 574 -12.91 35.80 9.86
N HIS A 575 -13.49 35.35 10.95
CA HIS A 575 -13.59 33.94 11.33
C HIS A 575 -15.00 33.41 11.10
N GLN A 576 -15.13 32.18 10.63
CA GLN A 576 -16.42 31.48 10.48
C GLN A 576 -16.59 30.45 11.56
N ILE A 577 -17.77 30.40 12.18
CA ILE A 577 -18.21 29.43 13.17
C ILE A 577 -19.40 28.69 12.60
N LYS A 578 -19.39 27.38 12.59
CA LYS A 578 -20.59 26.61 12.29
C LYS A 578 -21.50 26.63 13.50
N VAL A 579 -22.77 26.99 13.31
CA VAL A 579 -23.75 27.04 14.39
C VAL A 579 -23.91 25.68 15.08
N LEU A 580 -23.78 24.57 14.32
CA LEU A 580 -23.80 23.19 14.86
C LEU A 580 -22.66 22.88 15.82
N ASP A 581 -21.53 23.57 15.73
CA ASP A 581 -20.37 23.36 16.63
C ASP A 581 -20.59 24.01 17.99
N LEU A 582 -21.61 24.90 18.12
CA LEU A 582 -21.95 25.58 19.37
C LEU A 582 -22.85 24.72 20.27
N PRO A 583 -22.74 24.84 21.60
CA PRO A 583 -23.67 24.19 22.52
C PRO A 583 -25.08 24.70 22.30
N TYR A 584 -26.01 23.80 22.06
CA TYR A 584 -27.44 24.08 22.06
C TYR A 584 -28.04 23.63 23.39
N GLY A 585 -28.66 24.52 24.12
CA GLY A 585 -29.09 24.18 25.45
C GLY A 585 -30.11 25.15 26.08
N LYS A 586 -30.21 25.09 27.42
CA LYS A 586 -31.08 25.94 28.19
C LYS A 586 -30.51 27.34 28.37
N PHE A 587 -31.36 28.34 28.58
CA PHE A 587 -30.93 29.73 28.76
C PHE A 587 -29.89 29.91 29.90
N ARG A 588 -29.98 29.15 30.98
CA ARG A 588 -29.05 29.20 32.11
C ARG A 588 -27.71 28.47 31.92
N ASP A 589 -27.54 27.73 30.84
CA ASP A 589 -26.30 27.06 30.56
C ASP A 589 -25.22 28.08 30.23
N LYS A 590 -24.00 27.86 30.70
CA LYS A 590 -22.88 28.82 30.55
C LYS A 590 -22.36 28.96 29.12
N GLY A 591 -22.54 27.95 28.27
CA GLY A 591 -21.97 27.91 26.94
C GLY A 591 -20.49 27.52 26.96
N GLN A 592 -19.78 27.76 25.86
CA GLN A 592 -18.35 27.52 25.74
C GLN A 592 -17.61 28.72 25.13
N PRO A 593 -16.31 28.89 25.43
CA PRO A 593 -15.52 29.97 24.80
C PRO A 593 -15.53 29.86 23.29
N ILE A 594 -15.67 30.99 22.60
CA ILE A 594 -15.68 31.07 21.13
C ILE A 594 -14.35 30.63 20.53
N ASP A 595 -13.26 30.74 21.26
CA ASP A 595 -11.93 30.26 20.89
C ASP A 595 -11.92 28.74 20.62
N ASN A 596 -12.73 27.96 21.33
CA ASN A 596 -12.78 26.51 21.21
C ASN A 596 -13.47 26.02 19.93
N VAL A 597 -14.27 26.86 19.28
CA VAL A 597 -15.07 26.52 18.07
C VAL A 597 -14.63 27.26 16.83
N SER A 598 -13.66 28.14 16.95
CA SER A 598 -13.14 28.96 15.85
C SER A 598 -11.63 29.11 15.91
N ASN A 599 -11.06 29.80 14.92
CA ASN A 599 -9.66 30.22 14.93
C ASN A 599 -9.49 31.62 15.55
N TYR A 600 -10.50 32.14 16.23
CA TYR A 600 -10.43 33.39 16.96
C TYR A 600 -9.55 33.20 18.19
N ASP A 601 -8.71 34.18 18.50
CA ASP A 601 -7.83 34.20 19.66
C ASP A 601 -8.15 35.45 20.51
N SER A 602 -8.89 35.26 21.56
CA SER A 602 -9.31 36.32 22.47
C SER A 602 -8.15 37.05 23.17
N THR A 603 -6.94 36.50 23.15
CA THR A 603 -5.74 37.18 23.68
C THR A 603 -5.14 38.19 22.72
N GLN A 604 -5.43 38.09 21.45
CA GLN A 604 -4.83 38.93 20.39
C GLN A 604 -5.87 39.75 19.60
N GLU A 605 -7.14 39.36 19.66
CA GLU A 605 -8.18 39.91 18.82
C GLU A 605 -9.39 40.35 19.64
N MET A 606 -10.11 41.35 19.15
CA MET A 606 -11.40 41.76 19.68
C MET A 606 -12.48 41.70 18.59
N VAL A 607 -13.64 41.18 18.95
CA VAL A 607 -14.79 41.14 18.03
C VAL A 607 -15.34 42.57 17.81
N VAL A 608 -15.35 43.00 16.54
CA VAL A 608 -15.84 44.28 16.09
C VAL A 608 -17.28 44.18 15.57
N TYR A 609 -17.57 43.07 14.85
CA TYR A 609 -18.91 42.83 14.30
C TYR A 609 -19.15 41.32 14.17
N MET A 610 -20.42 40.94 14.33
CA MET A 610 -20.84 39.55 14.17
C MET A 610 -22.21 39.51 13.49
N CYS A 611 -22.37 38.59 12.54
CA CYS A 611 -23.61 38.36 11.84
C CYS A 611 -23.73 36.94 11.31
N ASP A 612 -24.94 36.54 10.93
CA ASP A 612 -25.17 35.30 10.18
C ASP A 612 -24.66 35.44 8.72
N GLU A 613 -24.12 34.35 8.16
CA GLU A 613 -23.63 34.29 6.77
C GLU A 613 -24.72 34.67 5.76
N LEU A 614 -25.98 34.33 6.02
CA LEU A 614 -27.10 34.65 5.13
C LEU A 614 -27.36 36.16 5.04
N GLN A 615 -27.17 36.90 6.15
CA GLN A 615 -27.34 38.35 6.17
C GLN A 615 -26.31 39.05 5.28
N LEU A 616 -25.11 38.47 5.13
CA LEU A 616 -24.08 39.03 4.27
C LEU A 616 -24.38 38.93 2.78
N ARG A 617 -25.23 37.98 2.36
CA ARG A 617 -25.47 37.71 0.93
C ARG A 617 -25.93 38.96 0.15
N TYR A 618 -26.73 39.82 0.75
CA TYR A 618 -27.32 40.96 0.11
C TYR A 618 -26.88 42.29 0.73
N ALA A 619 -26.08 42.25 1.80
CA ALA A 619 -25.67 43.44 2.51
C ALA A 619 -24.41 44.08 1.87
N LYS A 620 -24.28 45.38 1.99
CA LYS A 620 -23.01 46.10 1.88
C LYS A 620 -22.50 46.41 3.26
N LEU A 621 -21.23 46.23 3.51
CA LEU A 621 -20.61 46.52 4.80
C LEU A 621 -19.67 47.73 4.68
N LEU A 622 -19.85 48.71 5.59
CA LEU A 622 -18.89 49.79 5.81
C LEU A 622 -17.81 49.29 6.79
N PHE A 623 -16.57 49.38 6.36
CA PHE A 623 -15.40 49.16 7.21
C PHE A 623 -14.82 50.52 7.56
N ALA A 624 -14.44 50.74 8.81
CA ALA A 624 -13.71 51.93 9.24
C ALA A 624 -12.58 51.55 10.18
N THR A 625 -11.42 52.16 9.95
CA THR A 625 -10.22 51.87 10.75
C THR A 625 -9.86 53.05 11.64
N LYS A 626 -9.08 52.79 12.65
CA LYS A 626 -8.57 53.74 13.65
C LYS A 626 -7.84 54.93 13.01
N GLN A 627 -7.10 54.70 11.92
CA GLN A 627 -6.43 55.73 11.15
C GLN A 627 -7.37 56.47 10.15
N GLY A 628 -8.68 56.27 10.27
CA GLY A 628 -9.68 56.98 9.49
C GLY A 628 -9.85 56.51 8.06
N MET A 629 -9.38 55.31 7.72
CA MET A 629 -9.65 54.69 6.42
C MET A 629 -11.02 54.05 6.41
N ILE A 630 -11.78 54.24 5.30
CA ILE A 630 -13.09 53.67 5.15
C ILE A 630 -13.27 53.03 3.77
N LYS A 631 -14.13 52.03 3.68
CA LYS A 631 -14.57 51.41 2.43
C LYS A 631 -15.92 50.75 2.56
N LYS A 632 -16.65 50.61 1.45
CA LYS A 632 -17.77 49.66 1.34
C LYS A 632 -17.30 48.40 0.69
N VAL A 633 -17.78 47.25 1.19
CA VAL A 633 -17.49 45.91 0.63
C VAL A 633 -18.82 45.18 0.46
N GLN A 634 -19.01 44.52 -0.67
CA GLN A 634 -20.14 43.64 -0.89
C GLN A 634 -20.05 42.41 0.03
N GLY A 635 -21.10 42.11 0.74
CA GLY A 635 -21.12 41.01 1.72
C GLY A 635 -20.92 39.63 1.11
N ASN A 636 -21.28 39.46 -0.18
CA ASN A 636 -21.01 38.19 -0.90
C ASN A 636 -19.52 37.86 -1.02
N GLU A 637 -18.61 38.83 -0.90
CA GLU A 637 -17.17 38.56 -0.88
C GLU A 637 -16.72 37.75 0.35
N PHE A 638 -17.52 37.69 1.39
CA PHE A 638 -17.27 36.97 2.63
C PHE A 638 -17.86 35.56 2.65
N GLN A 639 -18.62 35.14 1.63
CA GLN A 639 -19.10 33.79 1.47
C GLN A 639 -18.00 32.88 0.94
N VAL A 640 -17.22 32.31 1.82
CA VAL A 640 -16.03 31.50 1.51
C VAL A 640 -16.03 30.20 2.28
N ALA A 641 -15.30 29.18 1.75
CA ALA A 641 -15.18 27.87 2.41
C ALA A 641 -14.14 27.88 3.56
N LYS A 642 -13.22 28.85 3.57
CA LYS A 642 -12.14 28.90 4.57
C LYS A 642 -12.66 29.40 5.91
N ARG A 643 -12.23 28.76 7.01
CA ARG A 643 -12.61 29.15 8.38
C ARG A 643 -12.14 30.54 8.79
N THR A 644 -11.03 31.03 8.20
CA THR A 644 -10.45 32.35 8.49
C THR A 644 -9.95 32.97 7.21
N ILE A 645 -10.29 34.25 7.02
CA ILE A 645 -9.81 35.07 5.89
C ILE A 645 -9.47 36.50 6.35
N ALA A 646 -8.67 37.20 5.56
CA ALA A 646 -8.55 38.65 5.71
C ALA A 646 -9.83 39.33 5.24
N ALA A 647 -10.49 40.07 6.10
CA ALA A 647 -11.67 40.86 5.81
C ALA A 647 -11.33 42.26 5.29
N THR A 648 -10.21 42.82 5.72
CA THR A 648 -9.65 44.08 5.20
C THR A 648 -8.13 44.02 5.30
N LYS A 649 -7.45 44.77 4.44
CA LYS A 649 -6.03 45.07 4.59
C LYS A 649 -5.90 46.32 5.44
N LEU A 650 -5.19 46.23 6.54
CA LEU A 650 -4.87 47.34 7.42
C LEU A 650 -3.54 47.96 7.02
N GLN A 651 -3.35 49.26 7.33
CA GLN A 651 -2.04 49.91 7.29
C GLN A 651 -1.20 49.50 8.51
N GLU A 652 0.06 49.92 8.52
CA GLU A 652 0.93 49.64 9.68
C GLU A 652 0.38 50.37 10.91
N ASP A 653 0.32 49.66 12.04
CA ASP A 653 -0.23 50.14 13.31
C ASP A 653 -1.70 50.58 13.27
N ASP A 654 -2.51 50.10 12.29
CA ASP A 654 -3.92 50.42 12.17
C ASP A 654 -4.79 49.27 12.68
N GLU A 655 -5.96 49.61 13.18
CA GLU A 655 -6.96 48.65 13.68
C GLU A 655 -8.31 48.87 13.04
N LEU A 656 -9.08 47.82 12.80
CA LEU A 656 -10.46 47.91 12.40
C LEU A 656 -11.32 48.21 13.64
N ILE A 657 -12.02 49.36 13.63
CA ILE A 657 -12.82 49.78 14.77
C ILE A 657 -14.32 49.61 14.55
N SER A 658 -14.80 49.58 13.29
CA SER A 658 -16.22 49.46 12.98
C SER A 658 -16.45 48.69 11.70
N VAL A 659 -17.43 47.76 11.75
CA VAL A 659 -18.04 47.13 10.59
C VAL A 659 -19.58 47.29 10.79
N GLN A 660 -20.28 47.87 9.83
CA GLN A 660 -21.73 48.10 9.90
C GLN A 660 -22.38 47.85 8.54
N VAL A 661 -23.63 47.41 8.54
CA VAL A 661 -24.40 47.31 7.30
C VAL A 661 -24.73 48.74 6.85
N ILE A 662 -24.48 49.06 5.57
CA ILE A 662 -24.69 50.38 4.99
C ILE A 662 -25.54 50.33 3.71
N THR A 663 -26.39 51.32 3.54
CA THR A 663 -27.14 51.58 2.30
C THR A 663 -26.71 52.94 1.72
N ASP A 664 -26.94 53.13 0.42
CA ASP A 664 -26.45 54.35 -0.27
C ASP A 664 -27.25 55.60 0.05
N ASP A 665 -28.40 55.49 0.67
CA ASP A 665 -29.34 56.54 1.13
C ASP A 665 -29.08 57.03 2.58
N GLN A 666 -28.05 56.46 3.22
CA GLN A 666 -27.66 56.85 4.58
C GLN A 666 -26.62 57.99 4.59
N HIS A 667 -26.55 58.65 5.72
CA HIS A 667 -25.43 59.53 6.09
C HIS A 667 -24.45 58.81 6.99
N VAL A 668 -23.18 59.09 6.77
CA VAL A 668 -22.03 58.62 7.59
C VAL A 668 -21.54 59.79 8.43
N VAL A 669 -21.44 59.59 9.72
CA VAL A 669 -20.74 60.52 10.62
C VAL A 669 -19.54 59.83 11.23
N LEU A 670 -18.38 60.43 11.04
CA LEU A 670 -17.11 59.99 11.65
C LEU A 670 -16.82 60.88 12.83
N GLN A 671 -16.58 60.29 14.01
CA GLN A 671 -16.18 61.00 15.24
C GLN A 671 -14.74 60.61 15.58
N THR A 672 -13.90 61.61 15.78
CA THR A 672 -12.52 61.37 16.26
C THR A 672 -12.46 61.47 17.79
N ARG A 673 -11.43 60.89 18.37
CA ARG A 673 -11.16 60.94 19.82
C ARG A 673 -11.04 62.38 20.35
N ASP A 674 -10.48 63.29 19.56
CA ASP A 674 -10.40 64.72 19.92
C ASP A 674 -11.69 65.50 19.72
N GLY A 675 -12.81 64.82 19.37
CA GLY A 675 -14.15 65.35 19.27
C GLY A 675 -14.42 66.11 17.97
N TYR A 676 -13.80 65.75 16.86
CA TYR A 676 -14.15 66.25 15.54
C TYR A 676 -15.16 65.32 14.89
N PHE A 677 -16.23 65.91 14.31
CA PHE A 677 -17.31 65.20 13.65
C PHE A 677 -17.34 65.60 12.17
N LEU A 678 -17.35 64.65 11.29
CA LEU A 678 -17.46 64.82 9.84
C LEU A 678 -18.69 64.07 9.33
N ARG A 679 -19.67 64.81 8.75
CA ARG A 679 -20.86 64.20 8.15
C ARG A 679 -20.81 64.30 6.63
N PHE A 680 -21.08 63.16 5.94
CA PHE A 680 -21.18 63.10 4.48
C PHE A 680 -22.13 61.96 4.06
N GLY A 681 -22.54 61.92 2.77
CA GLY A 681 -23.41 60.89 2.24
C GLY A 681 -22.67 59.56 2.04
N ALA A 682 -23.36 58.46 2.31
CA ALA A 682 -22.81 57.10 2.12
C ALA A 682 -22.33 56.85 0.67
N GLN A 683 -22.90 57.55 -0.31
CA GLN A 683 -22.48 57.43 -1.72
C GLN A 683 -21.04 57.90 -1.95
N GLU A 684 -20.46 58.75 -1.10
CA GLU A 684 -19.09 59.18 -1.19
C GLU A 684 -18.07 58.07 -0.73
N VAL A 685 -18.53 57.04 -0.07
CA VAL A 685 -17.66 55.93 0.35
C VAL A 685 -17.43 54.99 -0.82
N ALA A 686 -16.16 54.86 -1.20
CA ALA A 686 -15.78 54.00 -2.33
C ALA A 686 -16.04 52.52 -2.05
N GLU A 687 -16.71 51.85 -2.98
CA GLU A 687 -16.82 50.39 -2.97
C GLU A 687 -15.48 49.74 -3.39
N LYS A 688 -14.97 48.84 -2.58
CA LYS A 688 -13.67 48.20 -2.78
C LYS A 688 -13.78 46.71 -2.44
N LYS A 689 -12.86 45.92 -2.95
CA LYS A 689 -12.75 44.49 -2.56
C LYS A 689 -12.23 44.34 -1.12
N LYS A 690 -12.56 43.23 -0.50
CA LYS A 690 -12.12 42.90 0.87
C LYS A 690 -10.60 43.07 1.09
N ALA A 691 -9.75 42.71 0.12
CA ALA A 691 -8.31 42.80 0.23
C ALA A 691 -7.74 44.23 0.08
N ALA A 692 -8.57 45.25 -0.11
CA ALA A 692 -8.13 46.65 -0.24
C ALA A 692 -8.08 47.39 1.11
N VAL A 693 -7.20 48.35 1.26
CA VAL A 693 -7.08 49.23 2.44
C VAL A 693 -8.29 50.13 2.59
N GLY A 694 -8.85 50.62 1.51
CA GLY A 694 -9.93 51.60 1.53
C GLY A 694 -9.45 53.00 1.07
N VAL A 695 -10.28 54.02 1.40
CA VAL A 695 -9.99 55.44 1.12
C VAL A 695 -10.06 56.20 2.44
N ARG A 696 -9.39 57.36 2.50
CA ARG A 696 -9.45 58.18 3.71
C ARG A 696 -10.83 58.75 3.89
N GLY A 697 -11.48 58.48 5.02
CA GLY A 697 -12.80 58.96 5.39
C GLY A 697 -12.77 60.36 5.99
N ILE A 698 -11.84 60.59 6.91
CA ILE A 698 -11.61 61.85 7.61
C ILE A 698 -10.15 62.16 7.65
N LYS A 699 -9.76 63.41 7.55
CA LYS A 699 -8.40 63.88 7.70
C LYS A 699 -8.10 64.10 9.18
N LEU A 700 -7.45 63.11 9.80
CA LEU A 700 -7.08 63.17 11.20
C LEU A 700 -5.98 64.23 11.46
N ARG A 701 -6.01 64.82 12.63
CA ARG A 701 -4.95 65.67 13.14
C ARG A 701 -3.81 64.87 13.72
N LYS A 702 -2.71 65.53 14.07
CA LYS A 702 -1.56 64.82 14.67
C LYS A 702 -1.97 64.20 16.00
N ASN A 703 -1.75 62.91 16.17
CA ASN A 703 -2.08 62.09 17.31
C ASN A 703 -3.59 61.88 17.58
N ASP A 704 -4.47 62.25 16.65
CA ASP A 704 -5.91 61.99 16.73
C ASP A 704 -6.22 60.65 16.01
N GLU A 705 -7.28 59.99 16.40
CA GLU A 705 -7.73 58.74 15.83
C GLU A 705 -9.24 58.67 15.69
N LEU A 706 -9.75 57.87 14.75
CA LEU A 706 -11.17 57.65 14.61
C LEU A 706 -11.66 56.77 15.77
N GLU A 707 -12.72 57.20 16.45
CA GLU A 707 -13.23 56.56 17.63
C GLU A 707 -14.60 55.88 17.37
N GLN A 708 -15.51 56.58 16.67
CA GLN A 708 -16.85 56.12 16.45
C GLN A 708 -17.33 56.40 15.02
N VAL A 709 -18.24 55.54 14.52
CA VAL A 709 -18.91 55.70 13.23
C VAL A 709 -20.41 55.54 13.43
N TYR A 710 -21.17 56.52 12.98
CA TYR A 710 -22.63 56.52 13.05
C TYR A 710 -23.24 56.51 11.65
N LEU A 711 -24.30 55.75 11.47
CA LEU A 711 -25.09 55.66 10.25
C LEU A 711 -26.54 56.01 10.57
N PHE A 712 -27.17 56.87 9.77
CA PHE A 712 -28.57 57.17 9.88
C PHE A 712 -29.18 57.58 8.55
N TYR A 713 -30.48 57.44 8.39
CA TYR A 713 -31.21 57.84 7.19
C TYR A 713 -31.51 59.37 7.22
N GLU A 714 -31.56 59.98 6.05
CA GLU A 714 -32.01 61.36 5.96
C GLU A 714 -33.42 61.51 6.55
N GLY A 715 -33.62 62.53 7.38
CA GLY A 715 -34.89 62.75 8.07
C GLY A 715 -35.10 61.98 9.40
N THR A 716 -34.21 61.05 9.74
CA THR A 716 -34.24 60.35 11.05
C THR A 716 -33.41 61.14 12.06
N GLU A 717 -33.97 61.48 13.21
CA GLU A 717 -33.23 62.19 14.27
C GLU A 717 -32.26 61.19 14.93
N CYS A 718 -30.94 61.52 14.85
CA CYS A 718 -29.88 60.71 15.47
C CYS A 718 -29.21 61.59 16.57
N LYS A 719 -29.40 61.19 17.83
CA LYS A 719 -28.85 61.85 19.01
C LYS A 719 -27.85 60.96 19.70
N ILE A 720 -26.75 61.49 20.14
CA ILE A 720 -25.70 60.82 20.93
C ILE A 720 -25.39 61.65 22.18
N SER A 721 -24.98 60.97 23.24
CA SER A 721 -24.42 61.63 24.40
C SER A 721 -22.94 61.91 24.11
N TYR A 722 -22.55 63.19 24.20
CA TYR A 722 -21.16 63.62 24.01
C TYR A 722 -20.76 64.59 25.15
N GLY A 723 -19.90 64.12 26.05
CA GLY A 723 -19.64 64.79 27.31
C GLY A 723 -20.93 64.87 28.14
N ASP A 724 -21.23 66.08 28.69
CA ASP A 724 -22.42 66.29 29.51
C ASP A 724 -23.63 66.75 28.67
N ARG A 725 -23.58 66.65 27.36
CA ARG A 725 -24.61 67.17 26.43
C ARG A 725 -25.11 66.10 25.44
N GLU A 726 -26.33 66.33 24.96
CA GLU A 726 -26.88 65.59 23.84
C GLU A 726 -26.53 66.31 22.52
N LEU A 727 -25.84 65.61 21.61
CA LEU A 727 -25.50 66.12 20.28
C LEU A 727 -26.39 65.45 19.23
N THR A 728 -27.11 66.29 18.45
CA THR A 728 -27.94 65.83 17.34
C THR A 728 -27.10 65.78 16.06
N LEU A 729 -26.75 64.61 15.57
CA LEU A 729 -25.86 64.39 14.43
C LEU A 729 -26.45 64.93 13.09
N ASN A 730 -27.78 64.96 12.97
CA ASN A 730 -28.50 65.51 11.81
C ASN A 730 -28.27 67.04 11.62
N ARG A 731 -27.90 67.78 12.68
CA ARG A 731 -27.61 69.20 12.62
C ARG A 731 -26.20 69.52 12.19
N LEU A 732 -25.32 68.53 12.09
CA LEU A 732 -23.97 68.71 11.59
C LEU A 732 -24.01 69.09 10.10
N LYS A 733 -23.19 70.04 9.71
CA LYS A 733 -23.09 70.47 8.31
C LYS A 733 -22.61 69.28 7.46
N ILE A 734 -23.31 69.01 6.37
CA ILE A 734 -22.82 68.03 5.37
C ILE A 734 -21.59 68.59 4.71
N ALA A 735 -20.49 67.83 4.70
CA ALA A 735 -19.22 68.18 4.10
C ALA A 735 -18.78 67.01 3.16
N LYS A 736 -17.73 67.26 2.40
CA LYS A 736 -17.15 66.20 1.57
C LYS A 736 -16.35 65.23 2.43
N ARG A 737 -16.34 63.97 2.05
CA ARG A 737 -15.44 62.98 2.58
C ARG A 737 -13.98 63.49 2.54
N ASP A 738 -13.10 63.04 3.42
CA ASP A 738 -11.71 63.49 3.54
C ASP A 738 -11.56 64.93 4.07
N GLY A 739 -12.60 65.49 4.66
CA GLY A 739 -12.53 66.74 5.40
C GLY A 739 -11.91 66.55 6.79
N THR A 740 -11.62 67.71 7.48
CA THR A 740 -11.08 67.75 8.86
C THR A 740 -12.15 67.64 9.93
N GLY A 741 -13.44 67.65 9.55
CA GLY A 741 -14.56 67.67 10.49
C GLY A 741 -14.72 69.01 11.26
N THR A 742 -15.76 69.09 12.05
CA THR A 742 -16.07 70.24 12.91
C THR A 742 -15.92 69.80 14.37
N LYS A 743 -15.23 70.55 15.20
CA LYS A 743 -15.06 70.23 16.60
C LYS A 743 -16.42 70.50 17.32
N ALA A 744 -16.94 69.47 17.98
CA ALA A 744 -18.08 69.70 18.84
C ALA A 744 -17.63 70.46 20.09
N ARG A 745 -18.47 71.41 20.56
CA ARG A 745 -18.22 72.06 21.84
C ARG A 745 -18.74 71.11 22.94
N SER A 746 -17.84 70.64 23.81
CA SER A 746 -18.13 69.89 24.98
C SER A 746 -19.02 70.60 25.98
#